data_e669c0c979af84a70153cef4e12ffc6b
#
_entry.id   e669c0c979af84a70153cef4e12ffc6b
#
_cell.length_a   1.000
_cell.length_b   1.000
_cell.length_c   1.000
_cell.angle_alpha   90.00
_cell.angle_beta   90.00
_cell.angle_gamma   90.00
#
_symmetry.space_group_name_H-M   'P 1'
#
loop_
_entity.id
_entity.type
_entity.pdbx_description
1 polymer ?
#
loop_
_entity_poly.entity_id
_entity_poly.type
_entity_poly.pdbx_seq_one_letter_code
_entity_poly.pdbx_strand_id
1 'polypeptide(L)'
;MKKIWIFLSLLVIGLSLGACSSDEGNVNDTHTCDYGSLWIHDVNYHWHECSCGKRSEIAEHTWNEGEIKEHPTNDKENLIVYTCTTCGREKESTAPKQKKKVYVIVLAGQSNAVGQSYSYHLSAEDLAKYKNGFENVKINYEINPYSTTETKHVSETFEPVKIGLGKGVDWTKYPDGCFGPELGIAEYLSSNYPNEEFYIIKSATGGTTLHDRWYSTSSLEYLGKTDFEDNSLYVNMLKFVDKSMALLEEEYDPEIFGLCWMQGENDAKDYSSDYEYLWNNFINDLKDEWGSKEYLTENGLSVIDAGITNYWTNYAVINGIKEKTAALSSKNHYIEVVTDPMITAFKDNTDFAHLDAYAMLKLGQEFGKKLQLAYNDLGNSEVKYSTPQYENNKWNGIDVSTSLTGEGTLENPYLITSNADMAYFAESVKTDSYEGKYVKLTADLDMSNYAFKGIGYGDYNTVDSKYEYSLFAGTFDGDNHKVRLNIVKTFDAGLFAAVSGTVKNVVVEGSVRCVYRSVGGIVGILEGGLIENCTNNAIVTSKYYEVGNGNVGGIVGYLKTGDVKNCTNNGDVFGYVNKYSDKQGVGGIVGTIVENGTGTISGCTNNGFVYNKGYSTGGIVGVNRGKYVLSDCINTGTVTGDKSLVGGIMGVTNFSDNTITNCQNSGNVTGATFVGGIIGSLGFDGDRTATVSNCANSGNITATKESATIDGNAKAGSRVGGIVGFAYGSTVDSCTNTGVVAGPKGNATQEYHSASTDPCVGLIVGYKTTKATVTNNTFETE
;
A
#
# COMPACT_ATOMS: atom_id res chain seq x y z
N MET A 1 35.22 -7.48 18.65
CA MET A 1 35.95 -8.11 19.79
C MET A 1 35.83 -7.18 21.00
N LYS A 2 34.73 -7.32 21.74
CA LYS A 2 34.56 -6.60 23.02
C LYS A 2 35.44 -7.21 24.07
N LYS A 3 36.40 -6.44 24.60
CA LYS A 3 37.23 -6.84 25.73
C LYS A 3 36.33 -6.77 26.99
N ILE A 4 36.02 -7.92 27.55
CA ILE A 4 35.40 -8.00 28.88
C ILE A 4 36.48 -7.65 29.90
N TRP A 5 36.38 -6.48 30.53
CA TRP A 5 37.18 -6.09 31.68
C TRP A 5 36.52 -6.62 32.94
N ILE A 6 37.05 -7.76 33.44
CA ILE A 6 36.76 -8.22 34.78
C ILE A 6 37.74 -7.53 35.73
N PHE A 7 37.27 -6.62 36.55
CA PHE A 7 38.08 -6.06 37.67
C PHE A 7 38.34 -7.17 38.69
N LEU A 8 39.53 -7.71 38.71
CA LEU A 8 40.01 -8.55 39.81
C LEU A 8 40.65 -7.62 40.84
N SER A 9 39.95 -7.39 41.97
CA SER A 9 40.50 -6.74 43.15
C SER A 9 41.54 -7.66 43.78
N LEU A 10 42.81 -7.30 43.62
CA LEU A 10 43.95 -7.94 44.31
C LEU A 10 43.85 -7.58 45.83
N LEU A 11 43.42 -8.56 46.60
CA LEU A 11 43.60 -8.53 48.06
C LEU A 11 45.01 -9.13 48.39
N VAL A 12 46.01 -8.27 48.59
CA VAL A 12 47.31 -8.70 49.07
C VAL A 12 47.19 -9.00 50.54
N ILE A 13 47.13 -10.30 50.89
CA ILE A 13 47.35 -10.71 52.28
C ILE A 13 48.80 -11.23 52.36
N GLY A 14 49.59 -10.42 53.01
CA GLY A 14 50.97 -10.80 53.38
C GLY A 14 50.92 -11.93 54.43
N LEU A 15 51.42 -13.06 54.12
CA LEU A 15 51.74 -14.13 55.08
C LEU A 15 53.22 -14.11 55.36
N SER A 16 53.50 -13.80 56.61
CA SER A 16 54.78 -13.86 57.24
C SER A 16 55.36 -15.28 57.21
N LEU A 17 56.63 -15.40 56.78
CA LEU A 17 57.43 -16.56 56.94
C LEU A 17 57.61 -16.89 58.42
N GLY A 18 56.99 -17.95 58.85
CA GLY A 18 57.31 -18.59 60.11
C GLY A 18 58.38 -19.64 59.91
N ALA A 19 59.56 -19.37 60.40
CA ALA A 19 60.63 -20.36 60.47
C ALA A 19 60.25 -21.43 61.50
N CYS A 20 60.17 -22.66 61.11
CA CYS A 20 60.18 -23.82 62.04
C CYS A 20 61.59 -24.31 62.18
N SER A 21 62.01 -24.35 63.45
CA SER A 21 63.28 -24.85 63.93
C SER A 21 63.43 -26.37 63.69
N SER A 22 64.66 -26.74 63.40
CA SER A 22 65.18 -28.09 63.29
C SER A 22 64.99 -28.90 64.53
N ASP A 23 64.51 -30.14 64.40
CA ASP A 23 64.88 -31.21 65.33
C ASP A 23 65.75 -32.25 64.60
N GLU A 24 66.95 -32.45 65.15
CA GLU A 24 67.94 -33.41 64.65
C GLU A 24 67.52 -34.83 64.93
N GLY A 25 67.34 -35.61 63.93
CA GLY A 25 67.20 -37.10 63.99
C GLY A 25 68.01 -37.72 62.85
N ASN A 26 69.15 -38.12 63.19
CA ASN A 26 70.18 -38.78 62.37
C ASN A 26 69.65 -40.02 61.64
N VAL A 27 69.49 -40.00 60.32
CA VAL A 27 69.56 -41.20 59.46
C VAL A 27 70.25 -40.74 58.14
N ASN A 28 71.40 -41.35 57.83
CA ASN A 28 72.05 -41.29 56.54
C ASN A 28 71.14 -41.84 55.42
N ASP A 29 70.40 -41.01 54.82
CA ASP A 29 69.68 -41.30 53.58
C ASP A 29 70.21 -40.39 52.48
N THR A 30 71.13 -40.90 51.67
CA THR A 30 71.70 -40.17 50.53
C THR A 30 70.79 -40.17 49.33
N HIS A 31 69.49 -40.04 49.56
CA HIS A 31 68.54 -39.92 48.46
C HIS A 31 68.61 -38.53 47.82
N THR A 32 69.19 -38.45 46.63
CA THR A 32 69.13 -37.27 45.80
C THR A 32 67.75 -37.24 45.08
N CYS A 33 66.91 -36.30 45.40
CA CYS A 33 65.60 -36.20 44.77
C CYS A 33 65.75 -35.94 43.26
N ASP A 34 65.25 -36.86 42.47
CA ASP A 34 65.00 -36.66 41.05
C ASP A 34 63.51 -36.39 40.85
N TYR A 35 63.20 -35.17 40.47
CA TYR A 35 61.84 -34.68 40.37
C TYR A 35 61.23 -34.87 39.00
N GLY A 36 61.70 -35.70 38.17
CA GLY A 36 61.07 -35.98 36.86
C GLY A 36 60.52 -34.73 36.10
N SER A 37 60.29 -34.88 34.83
CA SER A 37 59.78 -33.79 34.00
C SER A 37 58.23 -33.70 33.91
N LEU A 38 57.51 -34.64 34.57
CA LEU A 38 56.06 -34.67 34.53
C LEU A 38 55.48 -33.79 35.66
N TRP A 39 54.58 -32.91 35.28
CA TRP A 39 53.78 -32.14 36.21
C TRP A 39 52.70 -33.03 36.86
N ILE A 40 52.68 -33.07 38.19
CA ILE A 40 51.57 -33.62 38.99
C ILE A 40 50.75 -32.42 39.44
N HIS A 41 49.44 -32.59 39.56
CA HIS A 41 48.53 -31.50 39.92
C HIS A 41 47.35 -31.97 40.76
N ASP A 42 46.81 -31.08 41.58
CA ASP A 42 45.49 -31.21 42.22
C ASP A 42 44.56 -30.08 41.71
N VAL A 43 43.56 -29.76 42.48
CA VAL A 43 42.57 -28.72 42.10
C VAL A 43 43.16 -27.30 42.06
N ASN A 44 44.15 -27.03 42.92
CA ASN A 44 44.68 -25.69 43.16
C ASN A 44 46.09 -25.50 42.66
N TYR A 45 46.95 -26.56 42.73
CA TYR A 45 48.39 -26.49 42.54
C TYR A 45 48.90 -27.54 41.55
N HIS A 46 50.05 -27.25 40.97
CA HIS A 46 50.87 -28.21 40.24
C HIS A 46 52.28 -28.23 40.83
N TRP A 47 52.98 -29.37 40.69
CA TRP A 47 54.34 -29.59 41.21
C TRP A 47 55.03 -30.76 40.50
N HIS A 48 56.33 -30.83 40.66
CA HIS A 48 57.08 -32.06 40.36
C HIS A 48 57.24 -32.87 41.64
N GLU A 49 57.09 -34.18 41.56
CA GLU A 49 57.19 -35.06 42.70
C GLU A 49 58.32 -36.09 42.52
N CYS A 50 59.18 -36.21 43.54
CA CYS A 50 60.19 -37.25 43.62
C CYS A 50 59.57 -38.57 44.07
N SER A 51 60.18 -39.70 43.70
CA SER A 51 59.76 -41.05 44.13
C SER A 51 59.68 -41.23 45.64
N CYS A 52 60.32 -40.34 46.40
CA CYS A 52 60.26 -40.31 47.87
C CYS A 52 59.06 -39.49 48.41
N GLY A 53 58.19 -38.92 47.55
CA GLY A 53 57.03 -38.10 47.90
C GLY A 53 57.35 -36.61 48.18
N LYS A 54 58.62 -36.19 48.06
CA LYS A 54 58.95 -34.75 48.16
C LYS A 54 58.52 -34.02 46.91
N ARG A 55 58.03 -32.81 47.06
CA ARG A 55 57.51 -31.94 45.96
C ARG A 55 58.43 -30.73 45.75
N SER A 56 58.64 -30.35 44.51
CA SER A 56 59.33 -29.13 44.10
C SER A 56 58.52 -28.33 43.12
N GLU A 57 58.83 -27.05 42.98
CA GLU A 57 58.16 -26.14 42.07
C GLU A 57 56.64 -26.07 42.27
N ILE A 58 56.18 -26.13 43.51
CA ILE A 58 54.75 -26.04 43.85
C ILE A 58 54.29 -24.62 43.49
N ALA A 59 53.35 -24.53 42.53
CA ALA A 59 52.74 -23.28 42.15
C ALA A 59 51.22 -23.45 41.91
N GLU A 60 50.48 -22.38 42.05
CA GLU A 60 49.08 -22.29 41.65
C GLU A 60 48.93 -22.43 40.14
N HIS A 61 47.78 -22.93 39.70
CA HIS A 61 47.51 -23.00 38.26
C HIS A 61 47.43 -21.65 37.63
N THR A 62 48.16 -21.41 36.54
CA THR A 62 48.02 -20.26 35.66
C THR A 62 47.17 -20.67 34.47
N TRP A 63 45.94 -20.17 34.43
CA TRP A 63 44.98 -20.53 33.41
C TRP A 63 45.12 -19.65 32.18
N ASN A 64 44.91 -20.20 30.98
CA ASN A 64 44.76 -19.46 29.73
C ASN A 64 43.46 -18.63 29.73
N GLU A 65 43.16 -17.90 28.64
CA GLU A 65 41.95 -17.08 28.49
C GLU A 65 40.64 -17.92 28.38
N GLY A 66 40.77 -19.26 28.29
CA GLY A 66 39.65 -20.16 28.10
C GLY A 66 39.22 -20.29 26.65
N GLU A 67 38.85 -21.50 26.24
CA GLU A 67 38.29 -21.79 24.93
C GLU A 67 36.82 -22.11 25.06
N ILE A 68 35.96 -21.40 24.32
CA ILE A 68 34.51 -21.67 24.28
C ILE A 68 34.28 -22.90 23.42
N LYS A 69 33.72 -23.95 24.00
CA LYS A 69 33.21 -25.11 23.27
C LYS A 69 31.69 -25.07 23.28
N GLU A 70 31.08 -25.10 22.09
CA GLU A 70 29.63 -25.17 21.97
C GLU A 70 29.09 -26.46 22.59
N HIS A 71 27.99 -26.33 23.33
CA HIS A 71 27.31 -27.52 23.85
C HIS A 71 26.57 -28.22 22.69
N PRO A 72 26.60 -29.57 22.59
CA PRO A 72 25.94 -30.30 21.51
C PRO A 72 24.41 -30.21 21.49
N THR A 73 23.80 -29.59 22.50
CA THR A 73 22.36 -29.34 22.57
C THR A 73 22.10 -27.85 22.75
N ASN A 74 21.19 -27.29 21.91
CA ASN A 74 20.89 -25.85 21.87
C ASN A 74 20.34 -25.23 23.17
N ASP A 75 20.05 -26.03 24.21
CA ASP A 75 19.39 -25.58 25.44
C ASP A 75 20.34 -25.43 26.65
N LYS A 76 21.63 -25.53 26.45
CA LYS A 76 22.63 -25.44 27.55
C LYS A 76 23.58 -24.29 27.33
N GLU A 77 24.03 -23.67 28.43
CA GLU A 77 25.11 -22.67 28.44
C GLU A 77 26.36 -23.23 27.76
N ASN A 78 27.11 -22.40 27.05
CA ASN A 78 28.37 -22.80 26.43
C ASN A 78 29.39 -23.21 27.51
N LEU A 79 30.19 -24.24 27.19
CA LEU A 79 31.25 -24.69 28.02
C LEU A 79 32.54 -23.88 27.73
N ILE A 80 33.11 -23.28 28.76
CA ILE A 80 34.46 -22.68 28.65
C ILE A 80 35.44 -23.64 29.29
N VAL A 81 36.45 -24.05 28.53
CA VAL A 81 37.51 -24.91 29.00
C VAL A 81 38.76 -24.04 29.16
N TYR A 82 39.22 -23.91 30.40
CA TYR A 82 40.47 -23.30 30.75
C TYR A 82 41.55 -24.33 30.89
N THR A 83 42.71 -24.15 30.27
CA THR A 83 43.86 -25.03 30.36
C THR A 83 44.99 -24.34 31.13
N CYS A 84 45.53 -25.00 32.13
CA CYS A 84 46.71 -24.50 32.81
C CYS A 84 47.92 -24.48 31.88
N THR A 85 48.52 -23.30 31.70
CA THR A 85 49.60 -23.06 30.76
C THR A 85 50.90 -23.83 31.12
N THR A 86 50.99 -24.31 32.38
CA THR A 86 52.17 -25.06 32.88
C THR A 86 51.98 -26.57 32.88
N CYS A 87 50.88 -27.06 33.43
CA CYS A 87 50.72 -28.50 33.66
C CYS A 87 49.68 -29.14 32.72
N GLY A 88 48.99 -28.34 31.88
CA GLY A 88 47.96 -28.85 30.95
C GLY A 88 46.64 -29.27 31.59
N ARG A 89 46.46 -29.10 32.91
CA ARG A 89 45.17 -29.42 33.57
C ARG A 89 44.07 -28.56 32.99
N GLU A 90 42.91 -29.15 32.72
CA GLU A 90 41.70 -28.46 32.31
C GLU A 90 40.73 -28.28 33.47
N LYS A 91 40.02 -27.11 33.45
CA LYS A 91 38.86 -26.87 34.27
C LYS A 91 37.76 -26.34 33.38
N GLU A 92 36.56 -26.73 33.69
CA GLU A 92 35.35 -26.29 32.97
C GLU A 92 34.62 -25.21 33.76
N SER A 93 34.06 -24.26 33.01
CA SER A 93 33.11 -23.26 33.52
C SER A 93 32.01 -23.11 32.48
N THR A 94 30.86 -22.61 32.88
CA THR A 94 29.79 -22.29 31.94
C THR A 94 29.80 -20.80 31.62
N ALA A 95 29.58 -20.48 30.35
CA ALA A 95 29.30 -19.11 29.88
C ALA A 95 27.88 -19.02 29.36
N PRO A 96 27.21 -17.88 29.53
CA PRO A 96 25.93 -17.66 28.88
C PRO A 96 26.04 -17.92 27.37
N LYS A 97 25.00 -18.52 26.78
CA LYS A 97 24.94 -18.70 25.33
C LYS A 97 25.04 -17.32 24.65
N GLN A 98 25.94 -17.20 23.69
CA GLN A 98 26.00 -15.95 22.94
C GLN A 98 24.73 -15.84 22.08
N LYS A 99 23.89 -14.88 22.38
CA LYS A 99 22.64 -14.65 21.65
C LYS A 99 22.94 -14.17 20.23
N LYS A 100 22.11 -14.61 19.28
CA LYS A 100 22.18 -14.11 17.91
C LYS A 100 21.88 -12.62 17.90
N LYS A 101 22.72 -11.81 17.26
CA LYS A 101 22.45 -10.39 17.03
C LYS A 101 21.29 -10.25 16.05
N VAL A 102 20.36 -9.37 16.35
CA VAL A 102 19.25 -8.99 15.46
C VAL A 102 19.12 -7.47 15.39
N TYR A 103 18.58 -6.99 14.28
CA TYR A 103 18.54 -5.56 13.98
C TYR A 103 17.12 -5.01 14.07
N VAL A 104 17.00 -3.90 14.80
CA VAL A 104 15.72 -3.27 15.14
C VAL A 104 15.59 -1.92 14.45
N ILE A 105 14.40 -1.67 13.90
CA ILE A 105 13.98 -0.43 13.27
C ILE A 105 12.87 0.17 14.12
N VAL A 106 13.00 1.43 14.50
CA VAL A 106 11.90 2.17 15.12
C VAL A 106 11.17 2.96 14.04
N LEU A 107 9.87 2.73 13.88
CA LEU A 107 8.99 3.47 12.98
C LEU A 107 8.04 4.33 13.80
N ALA A 108 8.17 5.65 13.71
CA ALA A 108 7.36 6.54 14.53
C ALA A 108 6.86 7.78 13.78
N GLY A 109 5.85 8.43 14.33
CA GLY A 109 5.27 9.64 13.76
C GLY A 109 3.76 9.75 13.91
N GLN A 110 3.15 10.47 12.96
CA GLN A 110 1.71 10.71 13.01
C GLN A 110 0.91 9.85 12.01
N SER A 111 -0.20 10.35 11.49
CA SER A 111 -1.20 9.57 10.76
C SER A 111 -0.69 8.78 9.56
N ASN A 112 0.30 9.27 8.81
CA ASN A 112 0.92 8.49 7.73
C ASN A 112 1.80 7.37 8.29
N ALA A 113 2.46 7.57 9.43
CA ALA A 113 3.16 6.50 10.15
C ALA A 113 2.19 5.49 10.77
N VAL A 114 1.04 5.95 11.32
CA VAL A 114 -0.05 5.07 11.77
C VAL A 114 -0.46 4.11 10.65
N GLY A 115 -0.51 4.60 9.43
CA GLY A 115 -0.97 3.84 8.28
C GLY A 115 -2.47 3.97 8.07
N GLN A 116 -2.85 4.90 7.22
CA GLN A 116 -4.23 5.15 6.85
C GLN A 116 -4.50 4.84 5.37
N SER A 117 -3.58 4.14 4.70
CA SER A 117 -3.74 3.74 3.32
C SER A 117 -4.61 2.49 3.21
N TYR A 118 -5.62 2.55 2.33
CA TYR A 118 -6.61 1.47 2.23
C TYR A 118 -6.11 0.30 1.40
N SER A 119 -6.22 -0.91 1.94
CA SER A 119 -5.89 -2.16 1.27
C SER A 119 -6.66 -2.37 -0.04
N TYR A 120 -7.92 -1.94 -0.10
CA TYR A 120 -8.76 -2.10 -1.28
C TYR A 120 -8.32 -1.26 -2.50
N HIS A 121 -7.35 -0.37 -2.35
CA HIS A 121 -6.72 0.33 -3.47
C HIS A 121 -5.61 -0.49 -4.16
N LEU A 122 -5.24 -1.62 -3.58
CA LEU A 122 -4.27 -2.54 -4.19
C LEU A 122 -4.94 -3.42 -5.26
N SER A 123 -4.15 -3.89 -6.22
CA SER A 123 -4.59 -4.95 -7.12
C SER A 123 -4.90 -6.24 -6.36
N ALA A 124 -5.69 -7.13 -6.93
CA ALA A 124 -5.96 -8.42 -6.31
C ALA A 124 -4.68 -9.24 -6.11
N GLU A 125 -3.71 -9.12 -7.04
CA GLU A 125 -2.39 -9.76 -6.97
C GLU A 125 -1.57 -9.20 -5.80
N ASP A 126 -1.45 -7.86 -5.71
CA ASP A 126 -0.73 -7.21 -4.63
C ASP A 126 -1.39 -7.48 -3.28
N LEU A 127 -2.72 -7.44 -3.23
CA LEU A 127 -3.46 -7.74 -2.01
C LEU A 127 -3.18 -9.17 -1.52
N ALA A 128 -3.19 -10.15 -2.43
CA ALA A 128 -2.85 -11.55 -2.09
C ALA A 128 -1.41 -11.69 -1.59
N LYS A 129 -0.46 -11.02 -2.25
CA LYS A 129 0.95 -10.97 -1.84
C LYS A 129 1.10 -10.44 -0.41
N TYR A 130 0.50 -9.29 -0.11
CA TYR A 130 0.64 -8.64 1.18
C TYR A 130 -0.19 -9.28 2.30
N LYS A 131 -1.22 -10.06 1.98
CA LYS A 131 -1.93 -10.91 2.95
C LYS A 131 -1.06 -12.05 3.47
N ASN A 132 -0.21 -12.62 2.63
CA ASN A 132 0.74 -13.65 3.03
C ASN A 132 1.81 -13.09 3.97
N GLY A 133 2.15 -11.79 3.81
CA GLY A 133 3.13 -11.11 4.66
C GLY A 133 4.58 -11.50 4.41
N PHE A 134 5.44 -11.10 5.35
CA PHE A 134 6.90 -11.23 5.26
C PHE A 134 7.43 -11.85 6.55
N GLU A 135 7.68 -13.16 6.56
CA GLU A 135 8.05 -13.93 7.76
C GLU A 135 9.37 -13.49 8.40
N ASN A 136 10.31 -12.99 7.59
CA ASN A 136 11.63 -12.54 8.06
C ASN A 136 11.68 -11.05 8.47
N VAL A 137 10.55 -10.34 8.39
CA VAL A 137 10.41 -8.98 8.93
C VAL A 137 9.23 -8.95 9.88
N LYS A 138 9.50 -8.83 11.17
CA LYS A 138 8.50 -8.90 12.23
C LYS A 138 8.25 -7.53 12.83
N ILE A 139 7.04 -7.30 13.34
CA ILE A 139 6.62 -6.02 13.90
C ILE A 139 5.93 -6.19 15.26
N ASN A 140 6.30 -5.33 16.20
CA ASN A 140 5.53 -5.02 17.40
C ASN A 140 5.05 -3.57 17.29
N TYR A 141 3.79 -3.28 17.59
CA TYR A 141 3.21 -1.97 17.30
C TYR A 141 2.24 -1.48 18.36
N GLU A 142 2.24 -0.14 18.54
CA GLU A 142 1.19 0.60 19.22
C GLU A 142 0.71 1.76 18.35
N ILE A 143 -0.59 1.84 18.16
CA ILE A 143 -1.24 2.82 17.31
C ILE A 143 -2.31 3.54 18.16
N ASN A 144 -2.25 4.88 18.17
CA ASN A 144 -3.19 5.73 18.90
C ASN A 144 -3.44 5.29 20.36
N PRO A 145 -2.41 5.03 21.19
CA PRO A 145 -2.57 4.43 22.51
C PRO A 145 -3.43 5.26 23.47
N TYR A 146 -3.54 6.56 23.24
CA TYR A 146 -4.32 7.50 24.06
C TYR A 146 -5.65 7.94 23.44
N SER A 147 -6.01 7.39 22.26
CA SER A 147 -7.26 7.78 21.64
C SER A 147 -8.47 7.26 22.42
N THR A 148 -9.44 8.14 22.62
CA THR A 148 -10.75 7.80 23.17
C THR A 148 -11.81 7.59 22.11
N THR A 149 -11.53 8.03 20.87
CA THR A 149 -12.48 8.03 19.74
C THR A 149 -12.03 7.12 18.59
N GLU A 150 -10.75 6.79 18.51
CA GLU A 150 -10.17 5.90 17.50
C GLU A 150 -9.80 4.56 18.12
N THR A 151 -9.87 3.50 17.33
CA THR A 151 -9.51 2.16 17.78
C THR A 151 -8.03 2.13 18.18
N LYS A 152 -7.77 1.69 19.38
CA LYS A 152 -6.40 1.42 19.86
C LYS A 152 -5.97 0.09 19.27
N HIS A 153 -4.76 0.05 18.73
CA HIS A 153 -4.11 -1.19 18.35
C HIS A 153 -2.76 -1.27 19.02
N VAL A 154 -2.61 -2.23 19.89
CA VAL A 154 -1.35 -2.52 20.57
C VAL A 154 -1.11 -4.02 20.47
N SER A 155 -0.01 -4.42 19.86
CA SER A 155 0.41 -5.81 19.90
C SER A 155 1.24 -6.07 21.16
N GLU A 156 1.24 -7.30 21.62
CA GLU A 156 2.00 -7.70 22.81
C GLU A 156 3.25 -8.52 22.45
N THR A 157 3.35 -8.92 21.20
CA THR A 157 4.44 -9.76 20.65
C THR A 157 4.81 -9.31 19.26
N PHE A 158 5.95 -9.75 18.76
CA PHE A 158 6.32 -9.58 17.36
C PHE A 158 5.57 -10.58 16.47
N GLU A 159 4.95 -10.08 15.40
CA GLU A 159 4.30 -10.87 14.36
C GLU A 159 4.85 -10.50 12.97
N PRO A 160 4.77 -11.40 11.96
CA PRO A 160 5.17 -11.05 10.60
C PRO A 160 4.45 -9.81 10.07
N VAL A 161 5.19 -8.94 9.37
CA VAL A 161 4.58 -7.77 8.73
C VAL A 161 3.67 -8.24 7.59
N LYS A 162 2.43 -7.85 7.65
CA LYS A 162 1.40 -8.13 6.64
C LYS A 162 0.45 -6.93 6.49
N ILE A 163 -0.47 -7.01 5.55
CA ILE A 163 -1.49 -5.98 5.40
C ILE A 163 -2.42 -5.92 6.63
N GLY A 164 -2.96 -4.74 6.91
CA GLY A 164 -3.93 -4.55 8.00
C GLY A 164 -3.34 -4.05 9.32
N LEU A 165 -2.04 -3.78 9.40
CA LEU A 165 -1.35 -3.29 10.61
C LEU A 165 -1.35 -1.75 10.72
N GLY A 166 -2.31 -1.08 10.07
CA GLY A 166 -2.57 0.35 10.18
C GLY A 166 -3.81 0.66 11.00
N LYS A 167 -4.44 1.81 10.74
CA LYS A 167 -5.66 2.25 11.43
C LYS A 167 -6.80 1.26 11.23
N GLY A 168 -7.29 0.72 12.31
CA GLY A 168 -8.63 0.17 12.49
C GLY A 168 -9.07 -1.01 11.63
N VAL A 169 -9.23 -2.15 12.26
CA VAL A 169 -9.87 -3.36 11.72
C VAL A 169 -11.40 -3.26 11.68
N ASP A 170 -11.99 -2.27 12.36
CA ASP A 170 -13.46 -2.13 12.56
C ASP A 170 -14.23 -1.61 11.34
N TRP A 171 -13.57 -1.54 10.19
CA TRP A 171 -14.23 -1.10 9.00
C TRP A 171 -14.81 -2.30 8.27
N THR A 172 -16.02 -2.66 8.59
CA THR A 172 -16.83 -3.62 7.83
C THR A 172 -16.87 -3.34 6.33
N LYS A 173 -16.48 -2.13 5.94
CA LYS A 173 -16.35 -1.63 4.57
C LYS A 173 -15.01 -2.00 3.91
N TYR A 174 -13.97 -2.31 4.70
CA TYR A 174 -12.61 -2.58 4.22
C TYR A 174 -12.04 -3.79 4.99
N PRO A 175 -12.41 -5.00 4.60
CA PRO A 175 -12.14 -6.21 5.38
C PRO A 175 -10.65 -6.50 5.59
N ASP A 176 -9.78 -5.93 4.75
CA ASP A 176 -8.33 -6.12 4.86
C ASP A 176 -7.62 -4.94 5.55
N GLY A 177 -8.39 -3.97 6.08
CA GLY A 177 -7.90 -2.86 6.88
C GLY A 177 -7.07 -1.81 6.15
N CYS A 178 -6.28 -1.07 6.92
CA CYS A 178 -5.32 -0.08 6.44
C CYS A 178 -3.88 -0.55 6.73
N PHE A 179 -2.92 0.09 6.10
CA PHE A 179 -1.49 -0.15 6.33
C PHE A 179 -0.69 1.14 6.22
N GLY A 180 0.51 1.13 6.78
CA GLY A 180 1.48 2.22 6.75
C GLY A 180 2.77 1.85 6.03
N PRO A 181 3.86 2.62 6.26
CA PRO A 181 5.15 2.40 5.62
C PRO A 181 5.77 1.03 5.93
N GLU A 182 5.41 0.41 7.06
CA GLU A 182 5.93 -0.90 7.46
C GLU A 182 5.83 -1.95 6.37
N LEU A 183 4.76 -1.92 5.57
CA LEU A 183 4.54 -2.91 4.52
C LEU A 183 5.57 -2.78 3.38
N GLY A 184 5.87 -1.56 2.94
CA GLY A 184 6.89 -1.30 1.94
C GLY A 184 8.31 -1.48 2.46
N ILE A 185 8.57 -1.18 3.74
CA ILE A 185 9.84 -1.48 4.41
C ILE A 185 10.09 -2.99 4.40
N ALA A 186 9.09 -3.77 4.82
CA ALA A 186 9.20 -5.23 4.89
C ALA A 186 9.39 -5.85 3.50
N GLU A 187 8.65 -5.39 2.50
CA GLU A 187 8.83 -5.83 1.12
C GLU A 187 10.26 -5.60 0.63
N TYR A 188 10.80 -4.40 0.87
CA TYR A 188 12.15 -4.07 0.44
C TYR A 188 13.21 -4.92 1.15
N LEU A 189 13.15 -4.99 2.48
CA LEU A 189 14.13 -5.73 3.28
C LEU A 189 14.04 -7.23 3.03
N SER A 190 12.84 -7.81 2.98
CA SER A 190 12.65 -9.23 2.69
C SER A 190 13.16 -9.61 1.31
N SER A 191 12.96 -8.75 0.32
CA SER A 191 13.44 -8.98 -1.04
C SER A 191 14.96 -8.89 -1.16
N ASN A 192 15.61 -7.97 -0.44
CA ASN A 192 17.05 -7.76 -0.53
C ASN A 192 17.85 -8.62 0.45
N TYR A 193 17.25 -9.03 1.57
CA TYR A 193 17.89 -9.81 2.62
C TYR A 193 17.01 -11.00 3.06
N PRO A 194 16.74 -11.96 2.16
CA PRO A 194 15.78 -13.04 2.43
C PRO A 194 16.19 -13.99 3.55
N ASN A 195 17.47 -14.00 3.92
CA ASN A 195 18.03 -14.86 4.97
C ASN A 195 18.27 -14.14 6.30
N GLU A 196 18.00 -12.83 6.36
CA GLU A 196 18.17 -12.01 7.56
C GLU A 196 16.82 -11.74 8.22
N GLU A 197 16.85 -11.59 9.54
CA GLU A 197 15.67 -11.21 10.31
C GLU A 197 15.75 -9.76 10.75
N PHE A 198 14.68 -9.00 10.51
CA PHE A 198 14.52 -7.62 10.93
C PHE A 198 13.30 -7.47 11.84
N TYR A 199 13.40 -6.56 12.79
CA TYR A 199 12.34 -6.28 13.74
C TYR A 199 11.94 -4.81 13.68
N ILE A 200 10.65 -4.53 13.52
CA ILE A 200 10.10 -3.16 13.51
C ILE A 200 9.39 -2.93 14.84
N ILE A 201 9.72 -1.85 15.53
CA ILE A 201 8.96 -1.33 16.66
C ILE A 201 8.26 -0.07 16.19
N LYS A 202 6.92 -0.14 16.07
CA LYS A 202 6.12 0.95 15.54
C LYS A 202 5.33 1.66 16.65
N SER A 203 5.59 2.97 16.85
CA SER A 203 4.81 3.81 17.75
C SER A 203 4.31 5.04 17.02
N ALA A 204 2.99 5.15 16.80
CA ALA A 204 2.44 6.20 15.96
C ALA A 204 1.05 6.68 16.43
N THR A 205 0.82 8.00 16.34
CA THR A 205 -0.46 8.62 16.75
C THR A 205 -0.86 9.72 15.78
N GLY A 206 -2.05 9.60 15.21
CA GLY A 206 -2.58 10.55 14.24
C GLY A 206 -2.87 11.94 14.82
N GLY A 207 -2.66 12.99 13.99
CA GLY A 207 -3.04 14.36 14.37
C GLY A 207 -2.18 15.01 15.44
N THR A 208 -0.90 14.67 15.54
CA THR A 208 0.01 15.08 16.62
C THR A 208 1.15 15.96 16.14
N THR A 209 1.69 16.78 17.05
CA THR A 209 2.79 17.73 16.81
C THR A 209 4.01 17.39 17.64
N LEU A 210 5.18 17.84 17.22
CA LEU A 210 6.38 17.88 18.07
C LEU A 210 6.13 18.81 19.26
N HIS A 211 5.51 19.96 19.01
CA HIS A 211 5.27 20.99 20.03
C HIS A 211 4.41 20.50 21.20
N ASP A 212 3.34 19.74 20.95
CA ASP A 212 2.38 19.41 22.01
C ASP A 212 2.54 18.00 22.56
N ARG A 213 3.04 17.04 21.74
CA ARG A 213 2.93 15.61 22.10
C ARG A 213 4.26 14.84 22.02
N TRP A 214 5.14 15.19 21.06
CA TRP A 214 6.39 14.48 20.82
C TRP A 214 7.61 15.20 21.37
N TYR A 215 7.45 16.36 22.05
CA TYR A 215 8.58 17.09 22.62
C TYR A 215 9.40 16.21 23.56
N SER A 216 10.70 16.31 23.46
CA SER A 216 11.65 15.53 24.24
C SER A 216 12.16 16.30 25.47
N THR A 217 12.97 15.65 26.28
CA THR A 217 13.46 16.19 27.58
C THR A 217 14.12 17.57 27.43
N SER A 218 15.02 17.72 26.46
CA SER A 218 15.72 18.99 26.21
C SER A 218 14.83 20.11 25.67
N SER A 219 13.60 19.80 25.31
CA SER A 219 12.61 20.78 24.83
C SER A 219 11.69 21.33 25.90
N LEU A 220 11.68 20.74 27.11
CA LEU A 220 10.76 21.13 28.19
C LEU A 220 10.88 22.61 28.56
N GLU A 221 12.09 23.09 28.83
CA GLU A 221 12.32 24.49 29.23
C GLU A 221 11.91 25.48 28.12
N TYR A 222 12.24 25.18 26.88
CA TYR A 222 11.85 26.00 25.73
C TYR A 222 10.33 26.15 25.61
N LEU A 223 9.59 25.06 25.89
CA LEU A 223 8.13 25.05 25.84
C LEU A 223 7.49 25.57 27.17
N GLY A 224 8.29 26.05 28.11
CA GLY A 224 7.79 26.50 29.40
C GLY A 224 7.19 25.40 30.27
N LYS A 225 7.60 24.16 30.05
CA LYS A 225 7.14 22.97 30.75
C LYS A 225 8.18 22.51 31.77
N THR A 226 7.74 22.02 32.91
CA THR A 226 8.61 21.50 34.01
C THR A 226 8.65 19.96 34.01
N ASP A 227 7.68 19.33 33.35
CA ASP A 227 7.53 17.88 33.32
C ASP A 227 6.73 17.45 32.07
N PHE A 228 6.72 16.16 31.76
CA PHE A 228 5.90 15.58 30.71
C PHE A 228 4.44 15.46 31.13
N GLU A 229 3.55 15.71 30.17
CA GLU A 229 2.13 15.42 30.38
C GLU A 229 1.88 13.89 30.31
N ASP A 230 0.82 13.42 31.00
CA ASP A 230 0.45 12.01 31.09
C ASP A 230 0.28 11.34 29.68
N ASN A 231 0.01 12.14 28.67
CA ASN A 231 -0.20 11.71 27.30
C ASN A 231 0.99 12.00 26.38
N SER A 232 2.18 12.24 26.92
CA SER A 232 3.40 12.45 26.13
C SER A 232 3.70 11.23 25.25
N LEU A 233 3.81 11.45 23.95
CA LEU A 233 4.12 10.40 22.98
C LEU A 233 5.60 10.06 22.97
N TYR A 234 6.47 11.01 23.29
CA TYR A 234 7.90 10.75 23.48
C TYR A 234 8.12 9.73 24.60
N VAL A 235 7.58 10.00 25.79
CA VAL A 235 7.70 9.09 26.95
C VAL A 235 7.04 7.74 26.68
N ASN A 236 5.89 7.74 26.02
CA ASN A 236 5.19 6.51 25.68
C ASN A 236 5.98 5.65 24.71
N MET A 237 6.52 6.26 23.65
CA MET A 237 7.37 5.56 22.68
C MET A 237 8.60 4.94 23.35
N LEU A 238 9.28 5.68 24.25
CA LEU A 238 10.43 5.13 24.98
C LEU A 238 10.05 3.88 25.78
N LYS A 239 8.94 3.93 26.53
CA LYS A 239 8.42 2.78 27.30
C LYS A 239 8.05 1.60 26.39
N PHE A 240 7.47 1.88 25.22
CA PHE A 240 7.09 0.83 24.29
C PHE A 240 8.32 0.21 23.63
N VAL A 241 9.33 1.01 23.28
CA VAL A 241 10.63 0.51 22.81
C VAL A 241 11.29 -0.37 23.86
N ASP A 242 11.37 0.08 25.12
CA ASP A 242 11.94 -0.72 26.24
C ASP A 242 11.23 -2.06 26.39
N LYS A 243 9.90 -2.07 26.38
CA LYS A 243 9.11 -3.29 26.46
C LYS A 243 9.40 -4.23 25.26
N SER A 244 9.49 -3.67 24.07
CA SER A 244 9.73 -4.44 22.84
C SER A 244 11.15 -5.00 22.78
N MET A 245 12.15 -4.22 23.20
CA MET A 245 13.54 -4.68 23.31
C MET A 245 13.65 -5.82 24.31
N ALA A 246 13.01 -5.71 25.49
CA ALA A 246 13.00 -6.76 26.50
C ALA A 246 12.42 -8.09 25.98
N LEU A 247 11.39 -8.05 25.10
CA LEU A 247 10.87 -9.26 24.46
C LEU A 247 11.90 -9.92 23.52
N LEU A 248 12.69 -9.14 22.82
CA LEU A 248 13.74 -9.66 21.95
C LEU A 248 14.93 -10.16 22.74
N GLU A 249 15.28 -9.50 23.86
CA GLU A 249 16.39 -9.88 24.75
C GLU A 249 16.20 -11.26 25.39
N GLU A 250 15.00 -11.84 25.38
CA GLU A 250 14.82 -13.20 25.85
C GLU A 250 15.61 -14.22 25.00
N GLU A 251 15.66 -14.03 23.68
CA GLU A 251 16.30 -14.96 22.73
C GLU A 251 17.48 -14.38 21.95
N TYR A 252 17.52 -13.06 21.77
CA TYR A 252 18.42 -12.35 20.87
C TYR A 252 19.29 -11.32 21.59
N ASP A 253 20.25 -10.76 20.87
CA ASP A 253 21.03 -9.54 21.21
C ASP A 253 20.56 -8.44 20.26
N PRO A 254 19.47 -7.71 20.60
CA PRO A 254 18.85 -6.75 19.69
C PRO A 254 19.59 -5.40 19.69
N GLU A 255 19.82 -4.84 18.52
CA GLU A 255 20.41 -3.49 18.36
C GLU A 255 19.53 -2.63 17.42
N ILE A 256 19.19 -1.42 17.87
CA ILE A 256 18.50 -0.41 17.05
C ILE A 256 19.50 0.24 16.10
N PHE A 257 19.27 0.14 14.80
CA PHE A 257 20.14 0.75 13.79
C PHE A 257 19.48 1.89 13.00
N GLY A 258 18.15 1.98 13.01
CA GLY A 258 17.42 2.99 12.26
C GLY A 258 16.15 3.49 12.92
N LEU A 259 15.90 4.81 12.79
CA LEU A 259 14.64 5.47 13.10
C LEU A 259 14.02 5.95 11.79
N CYS A 260 12.85 5.44 11.44
CA CYS A 260 12.02 5.92 10.34
C CYS A 260 10.96 6.89 10.91
N TRP A 261 11.04 8.15 10.52
CA TRP A 261 10.18 9.21 11.03
C TRP A 261 9.25 9.77 9.96
N MET A 262 7.95 9.80 10.25
CA MET A 262 6.95 10.40 9.37
C MET A 262 5.99 11.26 10.18
N GLN A 263 6.29 12.55 10.29
CA GLN A 263 5.56 13.54 11.08
C GLN A 263 5.92 14.95 10.58
N GLY A 264 5.17 15.96 10.98
CA GLY A 264 5.40 17.39 10.64
C GLY A 264 4.17 18.04 10.02
N GLU A 265 3.17 17.26 9.61
CA GLU A 265 1.97 17.76 8.95
C GLU A 265 1.17 18.72 9.85
N ASN A 266 1.00 18.37 11.11
CA ASN A 266 0.29 19.24 12.05
C ASN A 266 1.16 20.42 12.51
N ASP A 267 2.47 20.24 12.67
CA ASP A 267 3.38 21.36 12.97
C ASP A 267 3.44 22.36 11.81
N ALA A 268 3.36 21.89 10.56
CA ALA A 268 3.28 22.76 9.38
C ALA A 268 2.09 23.72 9.42
N LYS A 269 1.03 23.36 10.13
CA LYS A 269 -0.16 24.17 10.28
C LYS A 269 0.04 25.30 11.30
N ASP A 270 0.53 24.99 12.49
CA ASP A 270 0.48 25.90 13.63
C ASP A 270 1.86 26.17 14.28
N TYR A 271 2.87 25.31 14.12
CA TYR A 271 4.14 25.33 14.89
C TYR A 271 5.39 25.19 14.02
N SER A 272 5.33 25.61 12.77
CA SER A 272 6.48 25.45 11.85
C SER A 272 7.75 26.20 12.27
N SER A 273 7.61 27.31 13.04
CA SER A 273 8.74 28.07 13.58
C SER A 273 9.56 27.33 14.64
N ASP A 274 8.93 26.42 15.38
CA ASP A 274 9.55 25.73 16.50
C ASP A 274 10.14 24.38 16.07
N TYR A 275 9.73 23.91 14.90
CA TYR A 275 10.00 22.55 14.42
C TYR A 275 11.48 22.20 14.37
N GLU A 276 12.35 23.12 13.90
CA GLU A 276 13.80 22.86 13.81
C GLU A 276 14.42 22.61 15.18
N TYR A 277 14.09 23.45 16.15
CA TYR A 277 14.61 23.31 17.50
C TYR A 277 14.12 22.01 18.18
N LEU A 278 12.82 21.75 18.10
CA LEU A 278 12.20 20.58 18.72
C LEU A 278 12.67 19.27 18.07
N TRP A 279 12.82 19.27 16.76
CA TRP A 279 13.27 18.09 16.01
C TRP A 279 14.73 17.72 16.30
N ASN A 280 15.60 18.70 16.35
CA ASN A 280 17.01 18.46 16.70
C ASN A 280 17.16 17.95 18.14
N ASN A 281 16.41 18.50 19.09
CA ASN A 281 16.42 18.02 20.48
C ASN A 281 15.87 16.59 20.55
N PHE A 282 14.77 16.30 19.85
CA PHE A 282 14.18 14.97 19.83
C PHE A 282 15.17 13.89 19.35
N ILE A 283 15.89 14.16 18.25
CA ILE A 283 16.91 13.23 17.74
C ILE A 283 18.06 13.03 18.74
N ASN A 284 18.55 14.13 19.33
CA ASN A 284 19.67 14.05 20.26
C ASN A 284 19.29 13.32 21.54
N ASP A 285 18.14 13.64 22.12
CA ASP A 285 17.64 12.98 23.32
C ASP A 285 17.37 11.48 23.08
N LEU A 286 16.92 11.07 21.89
CA LEU A 286 16.79 9.65 21.55
C LEU A 286 18.15 8.95 21.45
N LYS A 287 19.15 9.60 20.84
CA LYS A 287 20.52 9.05 20.78
C LYS A 287 21.12 8.87 22.16
N ASP A 288 20.93 9.83 23.02
CA ASP A 288 21.42 9.78 24.40
C ASP A 288 20.70 8.71 25.22
N GLU A 289 19.36 8.65 25.14
CA GLU A 289 18.54 7.68 25.86
C GLU A 289 18.83 6.24 25.45
N TRP A 290 18.78 5.95 24.14
CA TRP A 290 19.05 4.60 23.64
C TRP A 290 20.53 4.24 23.72
N GLY A 291 21.43 5.23 23.60
CA GLY A 291 22.88 5.03 23.80
C GLY A 291 23.21 4.67 25.23
N SER A 292 22.59 5.33 26.23
CA SER A 292 22.76 5.03 27.65
C SER A 292 22.30 3.62 28.04
N LYS A 293 21.36 3.06 27.30
CA LYS A 293 20.80 1.69 27.46
C LYS A 293 21.55 0.63 26.63
N GLU A 294 22.58 1.02 25.92
CA GLU A 294 23.31 0.14 24.98
C GLU A 294 22.42 -0.48 23.89
N TYR A 295 21.29 0.16 23.53
CA TYR A 295 20.40 -0.32 22.48
C TYR A 295 20.90 -0.04 21.08
N LEU A 296 21.83 0.92 20.90
CA LEU A 296 22.28 1.34 19.57
C LEU A 296 23.42 0.45 19.07
N THR A 297 23.44 0.24 17.74
CA THR A 297 24.61 -0.37 17.08
C THR A 297 25.89 0.42 17.35
N GLU A 298 27.04 -0.19 17.11
CA GLU A 298 28.36 0.49 17.23
C GLU A 298 28.48 1.73 16.33
N ASN A 299 27.70 1.78 15.25
CA ASN A 299 27.64 2.93 14.35
C ASN A 299 26.61 4.00 14.81
N GLY A 300 25.87 3.74 15.88
CA GLY A 300 24.83 4.63 16.39
C GLY A 300 23.55 4.59 15.57
N LEU A 301 22.68 5.58 15.77
CA LEU A 301 21.36 5.67 15.16
C LEU A 301 21.40 6.32 13.78
N SER A 302 20.89 5.65 12.77
CA SER A 302 20.56 6.26 11.48
C SER A 302 19.15 6.84 11.53
N VAL A 303 19.00 8.14 11.19
CA VAL A 303 17.70 8.82 11.19
C VAL A 303 17.25 9.01 9.74
N ILE A 304 16.10 8.43 9.41
CA ILE A 304 15.50 8.52 8.08
C ILE A 304 14.18 9.25 8.21
N ASP A 305 14.14 10.46 7.67
CA ASP A 305 13.04 11.39 7.85
C ASP A 305 12.32 11.63 6.52
N ALA A 306 11.03 11.33 6.46
CA ALA A 306 10.24 11.56 5.27
C ALA A 306 9.63 12.97 5.29
N GLY A 307 9.68 13.65 4.14
CA GLY A 307 9.00 14.91 3.92
C GLY A 307 7.48 14.77 4.05
N ILE A 308 6.80 15.88 4.23
CA ILE A 308 5.34 15.96 4.19
C ILE A 308 4.86 16.50 2.84
N THR A 309 3.62 16.19 2.48
CA THR A 309 3.06 16.58 1.19
C THR A 309 2.75 18.08 1.10
N ASN A 310 2.65 18.60 -0.11
CA ASN A 310 2.33 20.01 -0.38
C ASN A 310 0.87 20.42 -0.08
N TYR A 311 0.09 19.51 0.49
CA TYR A 311 -1.25 19.84 1.01
C TYR A 311 -1.20 20.81 2.20
N TRP A 312 -0.14 20.77 3.02
CA TRP A 312 -0.01 21.53 4.24
C TRP A 312 0.58 22.92 4.02
N THR A 313 0.06 23.95 4.70
CA THR A 313 0.37 25.35 4.40
C THR A 313 1.87 25.67 4.44
N ASN A 314 2.61 25.22 5.43
CA ASN A 314 4.04 25.49 5.61
C ASN A 314 4.90 24.25 5.32
N TYR A 315 4.46 23.38 4.42
CA TYR A 315 5.18 22.13 4.09
C TYR A 315 6.64 22.40 3.69
N ALA A 316 6.89 23.46 2.93
CA ALA A 316 8.23 23.78 2.45
C ALA A 316 9.18 24.16 3.59
N VAL A 317 8.67 24.77 4.67
CA VAL A 317 9.46 25.08 5.87
C VAL A 317 9.85 23.77 6.58
N ILE A 318 8.87 22.91 6.82
CA ILE A 318 9.09 21.62 7.49
C ILE A 318 10.05 20.74 6.67
N ASN A 319 9.81 20.58 5.37
CA ASN A 319 10.65 19.76 4.50
C ASN A 319 12.08 20.31 4.39
N GLY A 320 12.24 21.63 4.32
CA GLY A 320 13.55 22.27 4.32
C GLY A 320 14.34 22.05 5.63
N ILE A 321 13.64 22.02 6.79
CA ILE A 321 14.27 21.67 8.09
C ILE A 321 14.71 20.20 8.09
N LYS A 322 13.87 19.28 7.64
CA LYS A 322 14.19 17.85 7.57
C LYS A 322 15.37 17.57 6.65
N GLU A 323 15.39 18.17 5.46
CA GLU A 323 16.51 18.08 4.52
C GLU A 323 17.80 18.63 5.10
N LYS A 324 17.75 19.81 5.75
CA LYS A 324 18.87 20.42 6.44
C LYS A 324 19.40 19.53 7.56
N THR A 325 18.53 18.94 8.39
CA THR A 325 18.90 18.03 9.48
C THR A 325 19.54 16.76 8.93
N ALA A 326 19.04 16.23 7.81
CA ALA A 326 19.65 15.09 7.14
C ALA A 326 21.07 15.39 6.65
N ALA A 327 21.33 16.60 6.17
CA ALA A 327 22.64 17.02 5.69
C ALA A 327 23.70 17.17 6.80
N LEU A 328 23.31 17.18 8.09
CA LEU A 328 24.25 17.31 9.21
C LEU A 328 25.05 16.03 9.50
N SER A 329 24.63 14.88 8.98
CA SER A 329 25.30 13.60 9.21
C SER A 329 25.12 12.67 8.02
N SER A 330 26.18 11.96 7.62
CA SER A 330 26.07 10.90 6.59
C SER A 330 25.15 9.73 6.99
N LYS A 331 24.79 9.63 8.25
CA LYS A 331 23.85 8.61 8.78
C LYS A 331 22.40 9.06 8.76
N ASN A 332 22.15 10.34 8.53
CA ASN A 332 20.82 10.87 8.41
C ASN A 332 20.41 10.94 6.94
N HIS A 333 19.15 10.63 6.66
CA HIS A 333 18.63 10.62 5.29
C HIS A 333 17.28 11.32 5.24
N TYR A 334 17.07 12.08 4.17
CA TYR A 334 15.79 12.67 3.85
C TYR A 334 15.13 11.91 2.70
N ILE A 335 13.83 11.71 2.76
CA ILE A 335 13.02 11.18 1.67
C ILE A 335 12.16 12.31 1.11
N GLU A 336 12.41 12.68 -0.14
CA GLU A 336 11.61 13.67 -0.85
C GLU A 336 10.22 13.09 -1.18
N VAL A 337 9.18 13.84 -0.84
CA VAL A 337 7.78 13.42 -0.99
C VAL A 337 7.04 14.27 -2.02
N VAL A 338 7.34 15.57 -2.12
CA VAL A 338 6.57 16.53 -2.93
C VAL A 338 6.84 16.36 -4.42
N THR A 339 8.09 16.16 -4.79
CA THR A 339 8.51 16.03 -6.19
C THR A 339 8.49 14.59 -6.69
N ASP A 340 8.38 13.60 -5.82
CA ASP A 340 8.15 12.21 -6.23
C ASP A 340 6.66 12.00 -6.59
N PRO A 341 6.31 11.89 -7.88
CA PRO A 341 4.93 11.75 -8.31
C PRO A 341 4.29 10.42 -7.90
N MET A 342 5.08 9.48 -7.40
CA MET A 342 4.59 8.21 -6.85
C MET A 342 4.20 8.34 -5.38
N ILE A 343 4.69 9.39 -4.68
CA ILE A 343 4.35 9.65 -3.29
C ILE A 343 3.39 10.84 -3.27
N THR A 344 2.18 10.65 -3.74
CA THR A 344 1.16 11.69 -3.76
C THR A 344 0.18 11.52 -2.62
N ALA A 345 -0.17 12.65 -1.97
CA ALA A 345 -1.20 12.64 -0.95
C ALA A 345 -2.57 12.51 -1.58
N PHE A 346 -2.99 11.31 -1.85
CA PHE A 346 -4.40 11.08 -2.00
C PHE A 346 -4.83 9.66 -1.74
N LYS A 347 -5.59 9.52 -0.75
CA LYS A 347 -6.24 8.31 -0.33
C LYS A 347 -7.65 8.20 -0.92
N ASP A 348 -8.41 9.29 -0.85
CA ASP A 348 -9.75 9.41 -1.45
C ASP A 348 -10.10 10.89 -1.71
N ASN A 349 -11.32 11.18 -2.17
CA ASN A 349 -11.77 12.54 -2.53
C ASN A 349 -11.81 13.56 -1.40
N THR A 350 -11.83 13.09 -0.17
CA THR A 350 -12.01 13.94 1.01
C THR A 350 -10.75 13.99 1.86
N ASP A 351 -9.74 13.21 1.47
CA ASP A 351 -8.53 13.04 2.26
C ASP A 351 -7.28 13.31 1.42
N PHE A 352 -6.84 14.56 1.45
CA PHE A 352 -5.61 15.02 0.81
C PHE A 352 -4.39 14.95 1.73
N ALA A 353 -4.61 14.62 3.00
CA ALA A 353 -3.57 14.57 4.02
C ALA A 353 -2.82 13.24 4.04
N HIS A 354 -3.46 12.16 3.61
CA HIS A 354 -2.92 10.81 3.71
C HIS A 354 -2.56 10.23 2.35
N LEU A 355 -1.53 9.40 2.35
CA LEU A 355 -1.03 8.74 1.15
C LEU A 355 -1.96 7.60 0.71
N ASP A 356 -2.12 7.42 -0.58
CA ASP A 356 -2.82 6.24 -1.12
C ASP A 356 -1.97 4.97 -0.96
N ALA A 357 -2.55 3.82 -1.29
CA ALA A 357 -1.91 2.52 -1.09
C ALA A 357 -0.54 2.40 -1.80
N TYR A 358 -0.44 2.77 -3.07
CA TYR A 358 0.81 2.66 -3.81
C TYR A 358 1.83 3.73 -3.42
N ALA A 359 1.37 4.95 -3.10
CA ALA A 359 2.24 5.99 -2.55
C ALA A 359 2.83 5.57 -1.19
N MET A 360 2.03 4.91 -0.35
CA MET A 360 2.48 4.39 0.94
C MET A 360 3.49 3.25 0.79
N LEU A 361 3.24 2.30 -0.13
CA LEU A 361 4.21 1.25 -0.45
C LEU A 361 5.53 1.84 -0.93
N LYS A 362 5.45 2.81 -1.83
CA LYS A 362 6.63 3.51 -2.35
C LYS A 362 7.40 4.22 -1.25
N LEU A 363 6.72 4.94 -0.36
CA LEU A 363 7.36 5.57 0.80
C LEU A 363 8.06 4.52 1.68
N GLY A 364 7.40 3.40 1.97
CA GLY A 364 8.00 2.30 2.73
C GLY A 364 9.23 1.71 2.05
N GLN A 365 9.19 1.53 0.73
CA GLN A 365 10.37 1.08 -0.04
C GLN A 365 11.51 2.09 0.00
N GLU A 366 11.24 3.39 -0.05
CA GLU A 366 12.28 4.42 0.10
C GLU A 366 12.90 4.41 1.51
N PHE A 367 12.10 4.20 2.56
CA PHE A 367 12.63 3.92 3.90
C PHE A 367 13.54 2.69 3.88
N GLY A 368 13.10 1.59 3.27
CA GLY A 368 13.88 0.35 3.12
C GLY A 368 15.22 0.56 2.43
N LYS A 369 15.27 1.36 1.36
CA LYS A 369 16.52 1.73 0.65
C LYS A 369 17.49 2.51 1.53
N LYS A 370 16.99 3.41 2.37
CA LYS A 370 17.85 4.17 3.29
C LYS A 370 18.31 3.32 4.46
N LEU A 371 17.46 2.43 4.97
CA LEU A 371 17.84 1.42 5.96
C LEU A 371 18.92 0.48 5.45
N GLN A 372 18.87 0.10 4.17
CA GLN A 372 19.93 -0.70 3.54
C GLN A 372 21.30 -0.04 3.66
N LEU A 373 21.40 1.29 3.45
CA LEU A 373 22.67 2.01 3.60
C LEU A 373 23.21 1.87 5.03
N ALA A 374 22.34 2.08 6.03
CA ALA A 374 22.71 1.94 7.43
C ALA A 374 23.09 0.50 7.80
N TYR A 375 22.40 -0.49 7.23
CA TYR A 375 22.69 -1.91 7.45
C TYR A 375 24.03 -2.33 6.83
N ASN A 376 24.34 -1.85 5.63
CA ASN A 376 25.61 -2.14 4.95
C ASN A 376 26.81 -1.51 5.70
N ASP A 377 26.63 -0.34 6.31
CA ASP A 377 27.65 0.33 7.13
C ASP A 377 28.06 -0.50 8.37
N LEU A 378 27.24 -1.46 8.79
CA LEU A 378 27.55 -2.41 9.87
C LEU A 378 28.47 -3.57 9.41
N GLY A 379 28.97 -3.53 8.16
CA GLY A 379 29.84 -4.56 7.60
C GLY A 379 29.08 -5.80 7.11
N ASN A 380 27.75 -5.74 7.03
CA ASN A 380 26.94 -6.79 6.44
C ASN A 380 27.12 -6.75 4.92
N SER A 381 27.45 -7.88 4.32
CA SER A 381 27.73 -7.95 2.88
C SER A 381 26.45 -7.70 2.08
N GLU A 382 26.57 -6.90 1.01
CA GLU A 382 25.53 -6.81 -0.01
C GLU A 382 25.16 -8.21 -0.50
N VAL A 383 23.96 -8.66 -0.20
CA VAL A 383 23.35 -9.74 -0.97
C VAL A 383 23.08 -9.15 -2.34
N LYS A 384 23.78 -9.62 -3.37
CA LYS A 384 23.48 -9.21 -4.75
C LYS A 384 22.06 -9.61 -5.04
N TYR A 385 21.19 -8.63 -5.00
CA TYR A 385 19.81 -8.76 -5.41
C TYR A 385 19.78 -9.23 -6.87
N SER A 386 19.26 -10.41 -7.13
CA SER A 386 18.82 -10.77 -8.47
C SER A 386 17.51 -10.04 -8.68
N THR A 387 17.56 -8.90 -9.36
CA THR A 387 16.40 -8.14 -9.80
C THR A 387 15.34 -9.10 -10.35
N PRO A 388 14.09 -9.09 -9.87
CA PRO A 388 13.03 -9.86 -10.52
C PRO A 388 13.03 -9.57 -12.02
N GLN A 389 12.74 -10.57 -12.83
CA GLN A 389 12.82 -10.49 -14.29
C GLN A 389 12.03 -9.30 -14.89
N TYR A 390 11.07 -8.75 -14.13
CA TYR A 390 10.30 -7.55 -14.47
C TYR A 390 11.08 -6.24 -14.34
N GLU A 391 12.06 -6.09 -13.45
CA GLU A 391 12.84 -4.85 -13.35
C GLU A 391 13.84 -4.69 -14.51
N ASN A 392 14.29 -5.78 -15.14
CA ASN A 392 15.21 -5.71 -16.26
C ASN A 392 14.56 -5.19 -17.55
N ASN A 393 13.22 -5.18 -17.65
CA ASN A 393 12.47 -4.69 -18.82
C ASN A 393 11.68 -3.41 -18.56
N LYS A 394 11.74 -2.85 -17.35
CA LYS A 394 11.03 -1.61 -17.03
C LYS A 394 11.69 -0.42 -17.71
N TRP A 395 10.88 0.43 -18.33
CA TRP A 395 11.36 1.71 -18.85
C TRP A 395 12.03 2.53 -17.76
N ASN A 396 13.21 3.05 -18.05
CA ASN A 396 14.01 3.81 -17.07
C ASN A 396 13.53 5.28 -16.88
N GLY A 397 12.52 5.73 -17.65
CA GLY A 397 11.99 7.09 -17.57
C GLY A 397 12.71 8.11 -18.44
N ILE A 398 13.75 7.73 -19.18
CA ILE A 398 14.63 8.64 -19.92
C ILE A 398 14.79 8.22 -21.39
N ASP A 399 14.96 6.92 -21.66
CA ASP A 399 15.27 6.43 -23.01
C ASP A 399 14.07 6.59 -23.95
N VAL A 400 14.30 7.31 -25.04
CA VAL A 400 13.29 7.58 -26.08
C VAL A 400 13.92 7.31 -27.43
N SER A 401 13.25 6.48 -28.26
CA SER A 401 13.66 6.26 -29.64
C SER A 401 13.57 7.56 -30.47
N THR A 402 14.31 7.63 -31.55
CA THR A 402 14.28 8.82 -32.44
C THR A 402 13.23 8.72 -33.54
N SER A 403 12.74 7.50 -33.81
CA SER A 403 11.71 7.22 -34.80
C SER A 403 11.18 5.79 -34.60
N LEU A 404 10.02 5.50 -35.15
CA LEU A 404 9.52 4.12 -35.27
C LEU A 404 9.95 3.52 -36.61
N THR A 405 10.16 2.20 -36.65
CA THR A 405 10.34 1.46 -37.89
C THR A 405 8.99 1.25 -38.55
N GLY A 406 8.99 1.16 -39.91
CA GLY A 406 7.79 1.01 -40.73
C GLY A 406 7.43 2.29 -41.48
N GLU A 407 6.36 2.24 -42.24
CA GLU A 407 5.85 3.34 -43.09
C GLU A 407 4.48 3.86 -42.61
N GLY A 408 3.90 3.18 -41.62
CA GLY A 408 2.58 3.51 -41.09
C GLY A 408 1.43 3.10 -42.00
N THR A 409 1.65 2.18 -42.98
CA THR A 409 0.58 1.59 -43.75
C THR A 409 0.06 0.30 -43.12
N LEU A 410 -1.03 -0.25 -43.65
CA LEU A 410 -1.56 -1.52 -43.16
C LEU A 410 -0.56 -2.69 -43.35
N GLU A 411 0.12 -2.70 -44.49
CA GLU A 411 1.08 -3.72 -44.87
C GLU A 411 2.43 -3.54 -44.18
N ASN A 412 2.81 -2.30 -43.86
CA ASN A 412 4.07 -1.95 -43.19
C ASN A 412 3.80 -0.91 -42.05
N PRO A 413 3.16 -1.33 -40.94
CA PRO A 413 2.81 -0.44 -39.85
C PRO A 413 4.04 0.11 -39.13
N TYR A 414 3.89 1.22 -38.44
CA TYR A 414 4.89 1.65 -37.47
C TYR A 414 4.95 0.61 -36.36
N LEU A 415 6.15 0.15 -35.99
CA LEU A 415 6.34 -0.89 -34.99
C LEU A 415 6.81 -0.30 -33.66
N ILE A 416 6.19 -0.73 -32.59
CA ILE A 416 6.63 -0.49 -31.21
C ILE A 416 7.20 -1.82 -30.70
N THR A 417 8.52 -1.88 -30.58
CA THR A 417 9.27 -3.10 -30.23
C THR A 417 9.91 -3.02 -28.85
N SER A 418 9.93 -1.82 -28.27
CA SER A 418 10.60 -1.51 -26.99
C SER A 418 9.88 -0.43 -26.21
N ASN A 419 10.24 -0.31 -24.93
CA ASN A 419 9.77 0.79 -24.07
C ASN A 419 10.17 2.17 -24.62
N ALA A 420 11.36 2.29 -25.22
CA ALA A 420 11.83 3.53 -25.84
C ALA A 420 10.99 3.93 -27.06
N ASP A 421 10.53 2.94 -27.87
CA ASP A 421 9.61 3.19 -28.98
C ASP A 421 8.23 3.66 -28.50
N MET A 422 7.73 3.05 -27.41
CA MET A 422 6.47 3.47 -26.79
C MET A 422 6.58 4.91 -26.23
N ALA A 423 7.71 5.25 -25.61
CA ALA A 423 7.95 6.61 -25.11
C ALA A 423 8.00 7.62 -26.28
N TYR A 424 8.67 7.28 -27.39
CA TYR A 424 8.66 8.10 -28.61
C TYR A 424 7.26 8.28 -29.17
N PHE A 425 6.50 7.17 -29.31
CA PHE A 425 5.14 7.21 -29.82
C PHE A 425 4.24 8.10 -28.94
N ALA A 426 4.34 7.95 -27.62
CA ALA A 426 3.56 8.76 -26.68
C ALA A 426 3.81 10.26 -26.82
N GLU A 427 5.06 10.66 -27.04
CA GLU A 427 5.42 12.06 -27.28
C GLU A 427 4.98 12.54 -28.67
N SER A 428 5.17 11.73 -29.71
CA SER A 428 4.86 12.08 -31.09
C SER A 428 3.36 12.34 -31.32
N VAL A 429 2.47 11.63 -30.60
CA VAL A 429 1.02 11.86 -30.65
C VAL A 429 0.62 13.26 -30.17
N LYS A 430 1.48 13.96 -29.44
CA LYS A 430 1.21 15.35 -29.03
C LYS A 430 1.16 16.31 -30.23
N THR A 431 1.83 15.98 -31.32
CA THR A 431 1.95 16.86 -32.50
C THR A 431 1.43 16.22 -33.80
N ASP A 432 1.32 14.87 -33.85
CA ASP A 432 0.80 14.10 -34.99
C ASP A 432 -0.35 13.20 -34.52
N SER A 433 -1.53 13.38 -35.09
CA SER A 433 -2.70 12.55 -34.74
C SER A 433 -2.62 11.12 -35.30
N TYR A 434 -1.67 10.82 -36.15
CA TYR A 434 -1.56 9.54 -36.89
C TYR A 434 -2.79 9.19 -37.72
N GLU A 435 -3.57 10.14 -38.19
CA GLU A 435 -4.74 9.90 -39.03
C GLU A 435 -4.35 9.10 -40.31
N GLY A 436 -5.09 8.03 -40.56
CA GLY A 436 -4.81 7.09 -41.67
C GLY A 436 -3.55 6.23 -41.51
N LYS A 437 -2.87 6.29 -40.36
CA LYS A 437 -1.67 5.49 -40.05
C LYS A 437 -2.01 4.29 -39.18
N TYR A 438 -1.16 3.26 -39.33
CA TYR A 438 -1.21 2.02 -38.57
C TYR A 438 0.02 1.91 -37.67
N VAL A 439 -0.21 1.61 -36.39
CA VAL A 439 0.82 1.41 -35.35
C VAL A 439 0.59 0.02 -34.75
N LYS A 440 1.63 -0.77 -34.64
CA LYS A 440 1.53 -2.13 -34.11
C LYS A 440 2.51 -2.33 -32.95
N LEU A 441 2.01 -2.86 -31.83
CA LEU A 441 2.83 -3.36 -30.74
C LEU A 441 3.31 -4.77 -31.05
N THR A 442 4.58 -5.08 -30.75
CA THR A 442 5.19 -6.38 -31.10
C THR A 442 5.90 -7.03 -29.91
N ALA A 443 5.80 -6.45 -28.72
CA ALA A 443 6.38 -6.97 -27.49
C ALA A 443 5.58 -6.52 -26.28
N ASP A 444 5.65 -7.29 -25.20
CA ASP A 444 5.15 -6.88 -23.89
C ASP A 444 6.06 -5.78 -23.32
N LEU A 445 5.45 -4.70 -22.81
CA LEU A 445 6.17 -3.52 -22.35
C LEU A 445 5.87 -3.23 -20.87
N ASP A 446 6.90 -2.85 -20.14
CA ASP A 446 6.75 -2.30 -18.77
C ASP A 446 7.02 -0.79 -18.76
N MET A 447 5.94 -0.02 -18.91
CA MET A 447 5.90 1.43 -18.84
C MET A 447 5.50 1.92 -17.43
N SER A 448 5.64 1.10 -16.40
CA SER A 448 5.22 1.43 -15.03
C SER A 448 6.13 2.43 -14.31
N ASN A 449 7.18 2.95 -14.97
CA ASN A 449 7.89 4.12 -14.50
C ASN A 449 6.93 5.32 -14.52
N TYR A 450 6.84 6.03 -13.41
CA TYR A 450 5.95 7.18 -13.23
C TYR A 450 6.17 8.33 -14.20
N ALA A 451 7.32 8.41 -14.86
CA ALA A 451 7.58 9.39 -15.91
C ALA A 451 6.68 9.16 -17.14
N PHE A 452 6.19 7.93 -17.37
CA PHE A 452 5.24 7.65 -18.43
C PHE A 452 3.85 8.17 -18.06
N LYS A 453 3.33 9.10 -18.85
CA LYS A 453 2.03 9.73 -18.63
C LYS A 453 0.93 9.26 -19.58
N GLY A 454 1.16 8.14 -20.29
CA GLY A 454 0.27 7.64 -21.35
C GLY A 454 0.56 8.29 -22.70
N ILE A 455 -0.16 7.82 -23.73
CA ILE A 455 -0.01 8.26 -25.12
C ILE A 455 -0.81 9.55 -25.31
N GLY A 456 -0.14 10.59 -25.82
CA GLY A 456 -0.70 11.93 -25.93
C GLY A 456 -0.81 12.64 -24.56
N TYR A 457 -1.42 13.82 -24.56
CA TYR A 457 -1.66 14.55 -23.32
C TYR A 457 -3.11 15.03 -23.20
N GLY A 458 -3.56 15.27 -21.97
CA GLY A 458 -4.76 16.04 -21.67
C GLY A 458 -4.46 16.90 -20.46
N ASP A 459 -4.70 18.22 -20.57
CA ASP A 459 -4.42 19.17 -19.50
C ASP A 459 -5.36 20.39 -19.59
N TYR A 460 -5.34 21.23 -18.56
CA TYR A 460 -6.10 22.46 -18.51
C TYR A 460 -5.18 23.64 -18.77
N ASN A 461 -5.40 24.31 -19.90
CA ASN A 461 -4.73 25.55 -20.22
C ASN A 461 -5.33 26.69 -19.36
N THR A 462 -4.58 27.13 -18.36
CA THR A 462 -5.01 28.18 -17.43
C THR A 462 -5.09 29.57 -18.08
N VAL A 463 -4.35 29.78 -19.18
CA VAL A 463 -4.34 31.06 -19.90
C VAL A 463 -5.65 31.25 -20.66
N ASP A 464 -6.07 30.22 -21.39
CA ASP A 464 -7.28 30.27 -22.20
C ASP A 464 -8.51 29.71 -21.48
N SER A 465 -8.34 29.28 -20.22
CA SER A 465 -9.39 28.61 -19.41
C SER A 465 -10.07 27.45 -20.18
N LYS A 466 -9.28 26.69 -20.91
CA LYS A 466 -9.73 25.64 -21.82
C LYS A 466 -9.01 24.32 -21.57
N TYR A 467 -9.75 23.22 -21.72
CA TYR A 467 -9.15 21.88 -21.76
C TYR A 467 -8.59 21.59 -23.14
N GLU A 468 -7.35 21.13 -23.18
CA GLU A 468 -6.64 20.73 -24.38
C GLU A 468 -6.19 19.29 -24.24
N TYR A 469 -6.28 18.51 -25.31
CA TYR A 469 -5.78 17.15 -25.36
C TYR A 469 -5.32 16.78 -26.77
N SER A 470 -4.33 15.91 -26.85
CA SER A 470 -3.88 15.31 -28.11
C SER A 470 -4.81 14.17 -28.50
N LEU A 471 -5.17 14.15 -29.76
CA LEU A 471 -6.11 13.16 -30.29
C LEU A 471 -5.36 12.15 -31.18
N PHE A 472 -5.42 10.88 -30.78
CA PHE A 472 -4.96 9.78 -31.64
C PHE A 472 -6.09 9.37 -32.59
N ALA A 473 -5.86 9.54 -33.92
CA ALA A 473 -6.84 9.29 -34.97
C ALA A 473 -6.46 8.10 -35.88
N GLY A 474 -5.32 7.45 -35.62
CA GLY A 474 -4.84 6.30 -36.36
C GLY A 474 -5.47 4.97 -35.94
N THR A 475 -4.86 3.88 -36.37
CA THR A 475 -5.16 2.52 -35.91
C THR A 475 -3.99 2.01 -35.06
N PHE A 476 -4.22 1.71 -33.79
CA PHE A 476 -3.29 1.04 -32.90
C PHE A 476 -3.73 -0.42 -32.70
N ASP A 477 -2.86 -1.36 -33.05
CA ASP A 477 -3.06 -2.78 -32.84
C ASP A 477 -2.06 -3.30 -31.83
N GLY A 478 -2.56 -3.65 -30.63
CA GLY A 478 -1.74 -4.20 -29.56
C GLY A 478 -1.28 -5.64 -29.78
N ASP A 479 -1.81 -6.34 -30.79
CA ASP A 479 -1.48 -7.75 -31.12
C ASP A 479 -1.53 -8.71 -29.91
N ASN A 480 -2.38 -8.40 -28.94
CA ASN A 480 -2.55 -9.05 -27.63
C ASN A 480 -1.33 -8.93 -26.69
N HIS A 481 -0.40 -8.05 -26.99
CA HIS A 481 0.68 -7.72 -26.06
C HIS A 481 0.21 -6.90 -24.89
N LYS A 482 0.98 -6.98 -23.80
CA LYS A 482 0.73 -6.31 -22.54
C LYS A 482 1.49 -4.99 -22.42
N VAL A 483 0.83 -4.01 -21.87
CA VAL A 483 1.45 -2.74 -21.45
C VAL A 483 1.18 -2.55 -19.97
N ARG A 484 2.21 -2.70 -19.15
CA ARG A 484 2.11 -2.43 -17.71
C ARG A 484 2.28 -0.93 -17.47
N LEU A 485 1.33 -0.33 -16.74
CA LEU A 485 1.24 1.11 -16.50
C LEU A 485 1.32 1.45 -15.02
N ASN A 486 1.79 2.67 -14.74
CA ASN A 486 1.56 3.36 -13.49
C ASN A 486 1.34 4.85 -13.77
N ILE A 487 0.16 5.16 -14.30
CA ILE A 487 -0.17 6.51 -14.73
C ILE A 487 -0.84 7.26 -13.58
N VAL A 488 -0.29 8.44 -13.27
CA VAL A 488 -0.93 9.44 -12.41
C VAL A 488 -0.99 10.75 -13.18
N LYS A 489 -2.21 11.25 -13.47
CA LYS A 489 -2.45 12.49 -14.20
C LYS A 489 -3.47 13.39 -13.52
N THR A 490 -3.35 14.67 -13.79
CA THR A 490 -4.30 15.67 -13.32
C THR A 490 -5.61 15.60 -14.11
N PHE A 491 -5.53 15.42 -15.43
CA PHE A 491 -6.67 15.38 -16.34
C PHE A 491 -6.52 14.23 -17.35
N ASP A 492 -7.62 13.66 -17.76
CA ASP A 492 -7.81 12.69 -18.84
C ASP A 492 -6.70 11.61 -18.93
N ALA A 493 -6.89 10.52 -18.23
CA ALA A 493 -5.90 9.45 -18.08
C ALA A 493 -6.37 8.14 -18.72
N GLY A 494 -5.44 7.41 -19.31
CA GLY A 494 -5.59 6.10 -19.93
C GLY A 494 -4.26 5.70 -20.55
N LEU A 495 -4.17 4.50 -21.13
CA LEU A 495 -3.08 4.21 -22.06
C LEU A 495 -3.04 5.32 -23.13
N PHE A 496 -4.20 5.71 -23.64
CA PHE A 496 -4.41 6.89 -24.48
C PHE A 496 -5.18 7.99 -23.74
N ALA A 497 -4.74 9.24 -23.85
CA ALA A 497 -5.47 10.39 -23.30
C ALA A 497 -6.80 10.60 -24.02
N ALA A 498 -6.76 10.66 -25.38
CA ALA A 498 -7.95 10.79 -26.23
C ALA A 498 -7.78 10.06 -27.57
N VAL A 499 -8.87 9.48 -28.07
CA VAL A 499 -8.91 8.68 -29.29
C VAL A 499 -10.11 9.07 -30.16
N SER A 500 -9.90 9.19 -31.50
CA SER A 500 -10.96 9.22 -32.52
C SER A 500 -10.76 8.14 -33.60
N GLY A 501 -9.64 7.42 -33.55
CA GLY A 501 -9.32 6.31 -34.43
C GLY A 501 -9.72 4.96 -33.87
N THR A 502 -8.89 3.95 -34.07
CA THR A 502 -9.13 2.57 -33.59
C THR A 502 -8.02 2.15 -32.63
N VAL A 503 -8.41 1.60 -31.47
CA VAL A 503 -7.50 0.91 -30.55
C VAL A 503 -8.03 -0.52 -30.36
N LYS A 504 -7.20 -1.50 -30.65
CA LYS A 504 -7.62 -2.90 -30.56
C LYS A 504 -6.55 -3.83 -30.03
N ASN A 505 -6.98 -4.99 -29.52
CA ASN A 505 -6.13 -6.13 -29.14
C ASN A 505 -5.00 -5.74 -28.18
N VAL A 506 -5.20 -4.85 -27.21
CA VAL A 506 -4.20 -4.49 -26.20
C VAL A 506 -4.62 -4.92 -24.82
N VAL A 507 -3.66 -5.41 -24.05
CA VAL A 507 -3.85 -5.74 -22.62
C VAL A 507 -3.13 -4.72 -21.77
N VAL A 508 -3.84 -4.05 -20.88
CA VAL A 508 -3.28 -3.08 -19.91
C VAL A 508 -3.25 -3.67 -18.52
N GLU A 509 -2.11 -3.52 -17.84
CA GLU A 509 -1.88 -3.98 -16.45
C GLU A 509 -1.41 -2.82 -15.56
N GLY A 510 -1.45 -3.01 -14.23
CA GLY A 510 -0.93 -2.05 -13.26
C GLY A 510 -1.97 -1.05 -12.76
N SER A 511 -1.76 0.27 -12.93
CA SER A 511 -2.70 1.28 -12.43
C SER A 511 -2.81 2.51 -13.33
N VAL A 512 -4.04 3.06 -13.43
CA VAL A 512 -4.32 4.32 -14.12
C VAL A 512 -5.14 5.22 -13.20
N ARG A 513 -4.62 6.40 -12.88
CA ARG A 513 -5.23 7.35 -11.93
C ARG A 513 -5.37 8.74 -12.52
N CYS A 514 -6.52 9.35 -12.26
CA CYS A 514 -6.80 10.73 -12.66
C CYS A 514 -7.32 11.53 -11.48
N VAL A 515 -6.94 12.82 -11.39
CA VAL A 515 -7.38 13.67 -10.28
C VAL A 515 -8.72 14.36 -10.59
N TYR A 516 -8.92 14.93 -11.80
CA TYR A 516 -10.04 15.85 -12.03
C TYR A 516 -11.04 15.48 -13.12
N ARG A 517 -10.75 14.60 -14.07
CA ARG A 517 -11.68 14.42 -15.20
C ARG A 517 -11.95 12.95 -15.52
N SER A 518 -11.57 12.55 -16.71
CA SER A 518 -11.96 11.25 -17.25
C SER A 518 -10.80 10.28 -17.13
N VAL A 519 -11.08 9.08 -16.66
CA VAL A 519 -10.09 8.02 -16.57
C VAL A 519 -10.67 6.72 -17.10
N GLY A 520 -9.91 6.09 -18.00
CA GLY A 520 -10.17 4.73 -18.47
C GLY A 520 -8.88 3.92 -18.44
N GLY A 521 -8.96 2.62 -18.29
CA GLY A 521 -7.77 1.77 -18.36
C GLY A 521 -7.09 1.88 -19.72
N ILE A 522 -7.88 1.95 -20.80
CA ILE A 522 -7.40 2.06 -22.19
C ILE A 522 -7.48 3.51 -22.67
N VAL A 523 -8.63 4.17 -22.54
CA VAL A 523 -8.87 5.49 -23.13
C VAL A 523 -9.52 6.43 -22.12
N GLY A 524 -8.90 7.61 -21.91
CA GLY A 524 -9.51 8.66 -21.11
C GLY A 524 -10.76 9.23 -21.75
N ILE A 525 -10.66 9.68 -23.03
CA ILE A 525 -11.75 10.25 -23.82
C ILE A 525 -11.85 9.54 -25.17
N LEU A 526 -13.00 8.95 -25.49
CA LEU A 526 -13.31 8.48 -26.83
C LEU A 526 -14.16 9.51 -27.58
N GLU A 527 -13.54 10.24 -28.51
CA GLU A 527 -14.18 11.26 -29.37
C GLU A 527 -14.96 10.67 -30.54
N GLY A 528 -14.56 9.46 -30.96
CA GLY A 528 -15.10 8.70 -32.10
C GLY A 528 -14.34 7.41 -32.31
N GLY A 529 -14.64 6.69 -33.39
CA GLY A 529 -13.90 5.49 -33.76
C GLY A 529 -14.30 4.22 -32.98
N LEU A 530 -13.32 3.35 -32.72
CA LEU A 530 -13.56 1.99 -32.22
C LEU A 530 -12.53 1.58 -31.17
N ILE A 531 -13.01 1.07 -30.05
CA ILE A 531 -12.21 0.31 -29.09
C ILE A 531 -12.69 -1.14 -29.10
N GLU A 532 -11.81 -2.06 -29.47
CA GLU A 532 -12.21 -3.44 -29.73
C GLU A 532 -11.22 -4.48 -29.19
N ASN A 533 -11.73 -5.57 -28.62
CA ASN A 533 -10.93 -6.70 -28.13
C ASN A 533 -9.82 -6.27 -27.13
N CYS A 534 -10.04 -5.21 -26.36
CA CYS A 534 -9.06 -4.73 -25.38
C CYS A 534 -9.36 -5.31 -24.00
N THR A 535 -8.31 -5.61 -23.25
CA THR A 535 -8.43 -6.10 -21.87
C THR A 535 -7.77 -5.13 -20.90
N ASN A 536 -8.50 -4.73 -19.86
CA ASN A 536 -7.95 -3.98 -18.75
C ASN A 536 -7.82 -4.89 -17.52
N ASN A 537 -6.60 -5.09 -17.06
CA ASN A 537 -6.26 -5.72 -15.78
C ASN A 537 -5.73 -4.70 -14.75
N ALA A 538 -5.65 -3.42 -15.15
CA ALA A 538 -5.17 -2.35 -14.28
C ALA A 538 -6.28 -1.83 -13.37
N ILE A 539 -5.92 -1.37 -12.17
CA ILE A 539 -6.82 -0.61 -11.30
C ILE A 539 -7.04 0.77 -11.93
N VAL A 540 -8.30 1.17 -12.06
CA VAL A 540 -8.69 2.48 -12.58
C VAL A 540 -9.32 3.31 -11.47
N THR A 541 -8.73 4.48 -11.17
CA THR A 541 -9.20 5.33 -10.06
C THR A 541 -9.29 6.81 -10.47
N SER A 542 -10.42 7.44 -10.17
CA SER A 542 -10.53 8.89 -10.22
C SER A 542 -10.60 9.46 -8.82
N LYS A 543 -9.81 10.53 -8.57
CA LYS A 543 -9.93 11.34 -7.38
C LYS A 543 -10.54 12.68 -7.76
N TYR A 544 -11.76 12.93 -7.36
CA TYR A 544 -12.40 14.21 -7.59
C TYR A 544 -12.94 14.85 -6.30
N TYR A 545 -12.70 16.14 -6.13
CA TYR A 545 -13.26 16.97 -5.07
C TYR A 545 -13.86 18.26 -5.66
N GLU A 546 -15.14 18.48 -5.44
CA GLU A 546 -15.97 19.69 -5.56
C GLU A 546 -16.26 20.33 -6.94
N VAL A 547 -15.40 20.36 -7.95
CA VAL A 547 -15.63 21.14 -9.18
C VAL A 547 -15.18 20.42 -10.46
N GLY A 548 -15.83 19.38 -10.96
CA GLY A 548 -15.44 18.82 -12.24
C GLY A 548 -16.13 17.51 -12.63
N ASN A 549 -15.73 16.93 -13.72
CA ASN A 549 -16.40 15.85 -14.39
C ASN A 549 -15.62 14.54 -14.20
N GLY A 550 -15.72 13.90 -13.05
CA GLY A 550 -15.07 12.60 -12.78
C GLY A 550 -15.83 11.47 -13.47
N ASN A 551 -15.37 11.04 -14.65
CA ASN A 551 -15.92 9.91 -15.38
C ASN A 551 -14.94 8.77 -15.30
N VAL A 552 -15.34 7.63 -14.79
CA VAL A 552 -14.45 6.51 -14.54
C VAL A 552 -14.96 5.26 -15.23
N GLY A 553 -14.16 4.70 -16.13
CA GLY A 553 -14.49 3.44 -16.79
C GLY A 553 -13.29 2.49 -16.81
N GLY A 554 -13.54 1.20 -16.66
CA GLY A 554 -12.47 0.21 -16.77
C GLY A 554 -11.77 0.24 -18.15
N ILE A 555 -12.50 0.59 -19.20
CA ILE A 555 -11.99 0.72 -20.58
C ILE A 555 -11.98 2.18 -21.03
N VAL A 556 -13.12 2.86 -20.99
CA VAL A 556 -13.28 4.24 -21.47
C VAL A 556 -13.85 5.13 -20.37
N GLY A 557 -13.15 6.22 -20.01
CA GLY A 557 -13.66 7.17 -19.02
C GLY A 557 -14.87 7.95 -19.51
N TYR A 558 -14.71 8.63 -20.65
CA TYR A 558 -15.71 9.54 -21.24
C TYR A 558 -15.92 9.24 -22.72
N LEU A 559 -17.11 8.82 -23.06
CA LEU A 559 -17.48 8.40 -24.41
C LEU A 559 -18.35 9.48 -25.07
N LYS A 560 -17.80 10.18 -26.07
CA LYS A 560 -18.55 11.18 -26.85
C LYS A 560 -19.32 10.54 -27.99
N THR A 561 -18.65 9.81 -28.84
CA THR A 561 -19.27 8.99 -29.89
C THR A 561 -18.34 7.84 -30.24
N GLY A 562 -18.82 6.83 -30.97
CA GLY A 562 -18.03 5.67 -31.35
C GLY A 562 -18.46 4.38 -30.65
N ASP A 563 -17.76 3.32 -30.94
CA ASP A 563 -18.12 1.96 -30.51
C ASP A 563 -17.11 1.38 -29.52
N VAL A 564 -17.62 0.58 -28.57
CA VAL A 564 -16.81 -0.23 -27.65
C VAL A 564 -17.28 -1.68 -27.77
N LYS A 565 -16.42 -2.55 -28.28
CA LYS A 565 -16.80 -3.92 -28.63
C LYS A 565 -15.86 -4.97 -28.06
N ASN A 566 -16.42 -6.06 -27.53
CA ASN A 566 -15.69 -7.24 -27.07
C ASN A 566 -14.54 -6.92 -26.09
N CYS A 567 -14.71 -5.88 -25.28
CA CYS A 567 -13.68 -5.48 -24.31
C CYS A 567 -13.96 -6.12 -22.96
N THR A 568 -12.87 -6.47 -22.26
CA THR A 568 -12.94 -7.08 -20.93
C THR A 568 -12.27 -6.20 -19.89
N ASN A 569 -12.96 -5.93 -18.81
CA ASN A 569 -12.38 -5.33 -17.60
C ASN A 569 -12.27 -6.36 -16.48
N ASN A 570 -11.06 -6.67 -16.07
CA ASN A 570 -10.76 -7.51 -14.91
C ASN A 570 -10.24 -6.69 -13.72
N GLY A 571 -9.80 -5.45 -13.98
CA GLY A 571 -9.28 -4.56 -12.95
C GLY A 571 -10.41 -3.86 -12.18
N ASP A 572 -10.15 -3.54 -10.93
CA ASP A 572 -11.09 -2.82 -10.09
C ASP A 572 -11.23 -1.35 -10.51
N VAL A 573 -12.45 -0.83 -10.43
CA VAL A 573 -12.80 0.53 -10.84
C VAL A 573 -13.34 1.32 -9.65
N PHE A 574 -12.64 2.38 -9.27
CA PHE A 574 -12.99 3.23 -8.13
C PHE A 574 -13.29 4.66 -8.55
N GLY A 575 -14.53 5.08 -8.30
CA GLY A 575 -14.97 6.46 -8.52
C GLY A 575 -15.37 7.14 -7.23
N TYR A 576 -15.16 8.45 -7.21
CA TYR A 576 -15.45 9.25 -6.03
C TYR A 576 -16.28 10.49 -6.39
N VAL A 577 -17.23 10.33 -7.27
CA VAL A 577 -18.12 11.41 -7.72
C VAL A 577 -19.10 11.77 -6.62
N ASN A 578 -18.78 12.77 -5.80
CA ASN A 578 -19.56 13.08 -4.60
C ASN A 578 -20.80 13.99 -4.85
N LYS A 579 -20.86 14.69 -5.97
CA LYS A 579 -21.99 15.57 -6.30
C LYS A 579 -23.06 14.80 -7.06
N TYR A 580 -24.32 15.03 -6.71
CA TYR A 580 -25.42 14.55 -7.56
C TYR A 580 -25.22 15.15 -8.96
N SER A 581 -25.05 14.28 -9.92
CA SER A 581 -24.96 14.66 -11.31
C SER A 581 -25.37 13.46 -12.16
N ASP A 582 -26.37 13.68 -12.98
CA ASP A 582 -26.71 12.78 -14.08
C ASP A 582 -25.71 12.88 -15.26
N LYS A 583 -24.62 13.62 -15.05
CA LYS A 583 -23.59 13.91 -16.05
C LYS A 583 -22.28 13.16 -15.84
N GLN A 584 -22.17 12.41 -14.75
CA GLN A 584 -20.95 11.74 -14.34
C GLN A 584 -21.26 10.38 -13.77
N GLY A 585 -20.47 9.39 -14.14
CA GLY A 585 -20.70 8.02 -13.69
C GLY A 585 -19.43 7.18 -13.62
N VAL A 586 -19.59 6.07 -12.91
CA VAL A 586 -18.58 5.04 -12.76
C VAL A 586 -19.11 3.75 -13.36
N GLY A 587 -18.39 3.21 -14.34
CA GLY A 587 -18.76 1.96 -15.00
C GLY A 587 -17.59 1.01 -15.14
N GLY A 588 -17.84 -0.27 -15.08
CA GLY A 588 -16.80 -1.29 -15.28
C GLY A 588 -16.18 -1.24 -16.69
N ILE A 589 -16.92 -0.76 -17.68
CA ILE A 589 -16.43 -0.56 -19.07
C ILE A 589 -16.41 0.92 -19.43
N VAL A 590 -17.53 1.64 -19.33
CA VAL A 590 -17.64 3.03 -19.72
C VAL A 590 -18.15 3.86 -18.55
N GLY A 591 -17.42 4.94 -18.21
CA GLY A 591 -17.85 5.82 -17.12
C GLY A 591 -19.11 6.61 -17.49
N THR A 592 -18.99 7.46 -18.52
CA THR A 592 -20.09 8.34 -18.95
C THR A 592 -20.19 8.42 -20.47
N ILE A 593 -21.39 8.28 -20.99
CA ILE A 593 -21.77 8.61 -22.38
C ILE A 593 -22.38 10.00 -22.39
N VAL A 594 -21.88 10.88 -23.26
CA VAL A 594 -22.32 12.28 -23.30
C VAL A 594 -23.66 12.47 -23.98
N GLU A 595 -24.23 13.65 -23.77
CA GLU A 595 -25.41 14.11 -24.48
C GLU A 595 -25.20 14.19 -26.00
N ASN A 596 -26.16 13.66 -26.77
CA ASN A 596 -26.10 13.54 -28.22
C ASN A 596 -25.02 12.59 -28.78
N GLY A 597 -24.29 11.88 -27.93
CA GLY A 597 -23.39 10.81 -28.38
C GLY A 597 -24.18 9.66 -29.01
N THR A 598 -23.57 8.99 -29.99
CA THR A 598 -24.19 7.85 -30.69
C THR A 598 -23.17 6.72 -30.89
N GLY A 599 -23.63 5.47 -30.82
CA GLY A 599 -22.76 4.29 -31.06
C GLY A 599 -23.32 3.03 -30.41
N THR A 600 -22.44 2.04 -30.30
CA THR A 600 -22.77 0.74 -29.69
C THR A 600 -21.77 0.35 -28.61
N ILE A 601 -22.26 -0.31 -27.58
CA ILE A 601 -21.44 -1.03 -26.60
C ILE A 601 -21.92 -2.49 -26.62
N SER A 602 -21.08 -3.41 -27.11
CA SER A 602 -21.53 -4.78 -27.31
C SER A 602 -20.48 -5.83 -26.99
N GLY A 603 -20.91 -6.99 -26.47
CA GLY A 603 -20.04 -8.11 -26.16
C GLY A 603 -19.00 -7.81 -25.05
N CYS A 604 -19.22 -6.77 -24.27
CA CYS A 604 -18.25 -6.36 -23.25
C CYS A 604 -18.49 -7.09 -21.92
N THR A 605 -17.40 -7.43 -21.21
CA THR A 605 -17.48 -8.14 -19.93
C THR A 605 -16.76 -7.34 -18.84
N ASN A 606 -17.43 -7.16 -17.70
CA ASN A 606 -16.81 -6.67 -16.48
C ASN A 606 -16.74 -7.77 -15.43
N ASN A 607 -15.52 -8.11 -15.03
CA ASN A 607 -15.24 -9.05 -13.93
C ASN A 607 -14.72 -8.34 -12.66
N GLY A 608 -14.23 -7.10 -12.82
CA GLY A 608 -13.68 -6.30 -11.74
C GLY A 608 -14.74 -5.72 -10.81
N PHE A 609 -14.35 -5.42 -9.58
CA PHE A 609 -15.17 -4.69 -8.62
C PHE A 609 -15.39 -3.25 -9.09
N VAL A 610 -16.64 -2.76 -9.02
CA VAL A 610 -16.97 -1.37 -9.34
C VAL A 610 -17.49 -0.69 -8.08
N TYR A 611 -16.77 0.32 -7.62
CA TYR A 611 -17.16 1.11 -6.45
C TYR A 611 -17.28 2.60 -6.78
N ASN A 612 -18.31 3.24 -6.27
CA ASN A 612 -18.47 4.68 -6.36
C ASN A 612 -19.01 5.27 -5.04
N LYS A 613 -18.29 6.23 -4.48
CA LYS A 613 -18.74 6.98 -3.30
C LYS A 613 -19.95 7.89 -3.60
N GLY A 614 -20.21 8.18 -4.87
CA GLY A 614 -21.25 9.05 -5.37
C GLY A 614 -22.39 8.35 -6.05
N TYR A 615 -23.00 9.08 -6.98
CA TYR A 615 -24.17 8.66 -7.74
C TYR A 615 -23.76 7.98 -9.05
N SER A 616 -24.66 7.21 -9.63
CA SER A 616 -24.59 6.66 -10.99
C SER A 616 -23.46 5.66 -11.19
N THR A 617 -23.69 4.46 -10.75
CA THR A 617 -22.73 3.35 -10.79
C THR A 617 -23.32 2.18 -11.58
N GLY A 618 -22.56 1.66 -12.56
CA GLY A 618 -22.97 0.49 -13.34
C GLY A 618 -21.84 -0.51 -13.54
N GLY A 619 -22.16 -1.78 -13.61
CA GLY A 619 -21.17 -2.82 -13.92
C GLY A 619 -20.56 -2.67 -15.31
N ILE A 620 -21.31 -2.11 -16.26
CA ILE A 620 -20.85 -1.80 -17.63
C ILE A 620 -20.80 -0.29 -17.86
N VAL A 621 -21.89 0.44 -17.65
CA VAL A 621 -21.99 1.88 -17.94
C VAL A 621 -22.47 2.63 -16.69
N GLY A 622 -21.75 3.65 -16.27
CA GLY A 622 -22.18 4.51 -15.15
C GLY A 622 -23.39 5.37 -15.51
N VAL A 623 -23.24 6.23 -16.50
CA VAL A 623 -24.29 7.15 -17.01
C VAL A 623 -24.38 7.09 -18.51
N ASN A 624 -25.61 6.97 -19.04
CA ASN A 624 -25.89 7.15 -20.45
C ASN A 624 -26.78 8.39 -20.69
N ARG A 625 -26.24 9.39 -21.38
CA ARG A 625 -26.96 10.59 -21.83
C ARG A 625 -27.04 10.70 -23.35
N GLY A 626 -26.49 9.72 -24.08
CA GLY A 626 -26.53 9.63 -25.52
C GLY A 626 -27.57 8.63 -26.02
N LYS A 627 -27.61 8.43 -27.34
CA LYS A 627 -28.39 7.40 -28.00
C LYS A 627 -27.52 6.20 -28.33
N TYR A 628 -27.55 5.19 -27.46
CA TYR A 628 -26.71 4.02 -27.56
C TYR A 628 -27.50 2.72 -27.54
N VAL A 629 -27.00 1.74 -28.30
CA VAL A 629 -27.41 0.34 -28.17
C VAL A 629 -26.41 -0.37 -27.29
N LEU A 630 -26.88 -0.94 -26.18
CA LEU A 630 -26.11 -1.78 -25.28
C LEU A 630 -26.59 -3.22 -25.44
N SER A 631 -25.73 -4.12 -25.93
CA SER A 631 -26.12 -5.50 -26.16
C SER A 631 -25.06 -6.51 -25.75
N ASP A 632 -25.53 -7.69 -25.34
CA ASP A 632 -24.70 -8.87 -25.14
C ASP A 632 -23.56 -8.63 -24.11
N CYS A 633 -23.78 -7.70 -23.16
CA CYS A 633 -22.80 -7.34 -22.15
C CYS A 633 -23.01 -8.15 -20.86
N ILE A 634 -21.91 -8.50 -20.20
CA ILE A 634 -21.92 -9.35 -19.01
C ILE A 634 -21.21 -8.63 -17.85
N ASN A 635 -21.87 -8.57 -16.70
CA ASN A 635 -21.24 -8.18 -15.45
C ASN A 635 -21.22 -9.35 -14.46
N THR A 636 -20.02 -9.76 -14.05
CA THR A 636 -19.81 -10.75 -12.99
C THR A 636 -19.25 -10.10 -11.71
N GLY A 637 -18.69 -8.90 -11.85
CA GLY A 637 -18.11 -8.14 -10.75
C GLY A 637 -19.18 -7.55 -9.82
N THR A 638 -18.86 -7.44 -8.54
CA THR A 638 -19.72 -6.74 -7.57
C THR A 638 -19.78 -5.25 -7.88
N VAL A 639 -20.97 -4.65 -7.79
CA VAL A 639 -21.21 -3.22 -8.01
C VAL A 639 -21.70 -2.57 -6.72
N THR A 640 -21.00 -1.59 -6.22
CA THR A 640 -21.35 -0.88 -4.97
C THR A 640 -21.35 0.62 -5.16
N GLY A 641 -22.46 1.27 -4.80
CA GLY A 641 -22.56 2.74 -4.75
C GLY A 641 -23.00 3.22 -3.36
N ASP A 642 -22.27 4.15 -2.76
CA ASP A 642 -22.68 4.76 -1.48
C ASP A 642 -23.96 5.62 -1.60
N LYS A 643 -24.29 6.02 -2.81
CA LYS A 643 -25.46 6.82 -3.16
C LYS A 643 -26.42 6.04 -4.06
N SER A 644 -27.30 6.75 -4.72
CA SER A 644 -28.38 6.20 -5.55
C SER A 644 -27.94 5.98 -7.00
N LEU A 645 -28.80 5.32 -7.80
CA LEU A 645 -28.62 5.05 -9.23
C LEU A 645 -27.55 3.97 -9.50
N VAL A 646 -27.77 2.81 -8.91
CA VAL A 646 -26.84 1.70 -9.00
C VAL A 646 -27.47 0.55 -9.78
N GLY A 647 -26.79 0.07 -10.83
CA GLY A 647 -27.27 -1.05 -11.64
C GLY A 647 -26.16 -2.05 -11.96
N GLY A 648 -26.48 -3.32 -12.05
CA GLY A 648 -25.52 -4.36 -12.42
C GLY A 648 -24.92 -4.18 -13.81
N ILE A 649 -25.67 -3.57 -14.72
CA ILE A 649 -25.24 -3.20 -16.07
C ILE A 649 -25.11 -1.68 -16.21
N MET A 650 -26.13 -0.91 -15.85
CA MET A 650 -26.14 0.53 -16.04
C MET A 650 -26.68 1.27 -14.82
N GLY A 651 -25.99 2.31 -14.38
CA GLY A 651 -26.48 3.14 -13.26
C GLY A 651 -27.75 3.88 -13.63
N VAL A 652 -27.69 4.69 -14.69
CA VAL A 652 -28.85 5.49 -15.15
C VAL A 652 -28.78 5.78 -16.64
N THR A 653 -29.93 5.85 -17.28
CA THR A 653 -30.10 6.51 -18.57
C THR A 653 -31.18 7.58 -18.52
N ASN A 654 -30.86 8.77 -19.03
CA ASN A 654 -31.74 9.95 -19.03
C ASN A 654 -32.11 10.39 -20.45
N PHE A 655 -31.91 9.52 -21.47
CA PHE A 655 -32.16 9.84 -22.87
C PHE A 655 -33.16 8.88 -23.51
N SER A 656 -33.87 9.37 -24.54
CA SER A 656 -34.82 8.58 -25.33
C SER A 656 -34.14 7.63 -26.27
N ASP A 657 -34.83 6.57 -26.65
CA ASP A 657 -34.48 5.59 -27.68
C ASP A 657 -33.23 4.75 -27.35
N ASN A 658 -32.92 4.57 -26.09
CA ASN A 658 -31.88 3.64 -25.68
C ASN A 658 -32.41 2.20 -25.66
N THR A 659 -31.62 1.27 -26.17
CA THR A 659 -31.91 -0.15 -26.16
C THR A 659 -30.86 -0.90 -25.36
N ILE A 660 -31.29 -1.62 -24.34
CA ILE A 660 -30.48 -2.52 -23.54
C ILE A 660 -31.04 -3.93 -23.71
N THR A 661 -30.28 -4.80 -24.34
CA THR A 661 -30.79 -6.13 -24.69
C THR A 661 -29.75 -7.23 -24.49
N ASN A 662 -30.20 -8.42 -24.15
CA ASN A 662 -29.37 -9.62 -23.95
C ASN A 662 -28.25 -9.46 -22.91
N CYS A 663 -28.35 -8.48 -22.00
CA CYS A 663 -27.32 -8.24 -20.99
C CYS A 663 -27.54 -9.10 -19.75
N GLN A 664 -26.46 -9.52 -19.12
CA GLN A 664 -26.49 -10.41 -17.96
C GLN A 664 -25.72 -9.81 -16.78
N ASN A 665 -26.31 -9.89 -15.59
CA ASN A 665 -25.65 -9.57 -14.35
C ASN A 665 -25.69 -10.77 -13.40
N SER A 666 -24.52 -11.23 -12.97
CA SER A 666 -24.37 -12.22 -11.89
C SER A 666 -23.69 -11.65 -10.65
N GLY A 667 -23.13 -10.45 -10.74
CA GLY A 667 -22.51 -9.76 -9.62
C GLY A 667 -23.55 -9.18 -8.65
N ASN A 668 -23.24 -9.13 -7.36
CA ASN A 668 -24.08 -8.48 -6.39
C ASN A 668 -24.13 -6.96 -6.60
N VAL A 669 -25.29 -6.34 -6.39
CA VAL A 669 -25.50 -4.91 -6.58
C VAL A 669 -25.98 -4.28 -5.29
N THR A 670 -25.23 -3.32 -4.75
CA THR A 670 -25.59 -2.61 -3.52
C THR A 670 -25.61 -1.09 -3.74
N GLY A 671 -26.65 -0.42 -3.28
CA GLY A 671 -26.77 1.03 -3.39
C GLY A 671 -27.63 1.64 -2.28
N ALA A 672 -27.71 2.98 -2.22
CA ALA A 672 -28.54 3.63 -1.19
C ALA A 672 -30.04 3.47 -1.47
N THR A 673 -30.52 3.85 -2.66
CA THR A 673 -31.95 3.79 -2.99
C THR A 673 -32.13 3.28 -4.43
N PHE A 674 -32.24 3.85 -5.46
CA PHE A 674 -32.52 3.38 -6.83
C PHE A 674 -31.53 2.30 -7.28
N VAL A 675 -31.87 1.04 -7.03
CA VAL A 675 -30.98 -0.11 -7.25
C VAL A 675 -31.68 -1.14 -8.15
N GLY A 676 -30.99 -1.56 -9.20
CA GLY A 676 -31.52 -2.58 -10.12
C GLY A 676 -30.47 -3.60 -10.52
N GLY A 677 -30.89 -4.85 -10.75
CA GLY A 677 -29.99 -5.91 -11.20
C GLY A 677 -29.39 -5.62 -12.58
N ILE A 678 -30.11 -4.92 -13.43
CA ILE A 678 -29.67 -4.43 -14.74
C ILE A 678 -29.49 -2.92 -14.70
N ILE A 679 -30.52 -2.16 -14.33
CA ILE A 679 -30.48 -0.69 -14.36
C ILE A 679 -31.03 -0.08 -13.07
N GLY A 680 -30.31 0.89 -12.50
CA GLY A 680 -30.76 1.63 -11.32
C GLY A 680 -31.99 2.51 -11.64
N SER A 681 -31.95 3.29 -12.74
CA SER A 681 -33.07 4.12 -13.18
C SER A 681 -33.15 4.26 -14.70
N LEU A 682 -34.37 4.06 -15.22
CA LEU A 682 -34.75 4.34 -16.59
C LEU A 682 -35.58 5.65 -16.65
N GLY A 683 -34.88 6.76 -16.99
CA GLY A 683 -35.48 8.10 -17.06
C GLY A 683 -35.81 8.69 -15.68
N PHE A 684 -35.90 10.04 -15.63
CA PHE A 684 -36.35 10.78 -14.44
C PHE A 684 -37.56 11.66 -14.71
N ASP A 685 -37.68 12.18 -15.92
CA ASP A 685 -38.75 13.09 -16.33
C ASP A 685 -38.98 13.09 -17.85
N GLY A 686 -40.09 13.60 -18.29
CA GLY A 686 -40.40 13.82 -19.68
C GLY A 686 -40.89 12.60 -20.45
N ASP A 687 -40.94 12.71 -21.78
CA ASP A 687 -41.43 11.63 -22.69
C ASP A 687 -40.27 10.75 -23.20
N ARG A 688 -39.25 10.55 -22.38
CA ARG A 688 -38.08 9.76 -22.70
C ARG A 688 -38.37 8.28 -22.55
N THR A 689 -38.12 7.51 -23.59
CA THR A 689 -38.38 6.07 -23.65
C THR A 689 -37.06 5.31 -23.77
N ALA A 690 -36.94 4.21 -23.04
CA ALA A 690 -35.88 3.24 -23.20
C ALA A 690 -36.43 1.83 -23.17
N THR A 691 -35.80 0.88 -23.81
CA THR A 691 -36.22 -0.52 -23.81
C THR A 691 -35.15 -1.39 -23.15
N VAL A 692 -35.57 -2.16 -22.17
CA VAL A 692 -34.76 -3.25 -21.55
C VAL A 692 -35.46 -4.55 -21.89
N SER A 693 -34.74 -5.42 -22.64
CA SER A 693 -35.36 -6.67 -23.10
C SER A 693 -34.36 -7.84 -23.06
N ASN A 694 -34.90 -9.03 -22.81
CA ASN A 694 -34.08 -10.27 -22.79
C ASN A 694 -32.88 -10.23 -21.86
N CYS A 695 -32.95 -9.43 -20.80
CA CYS A 695 -31.83 -9.29 -19.84
C CYS A 695 -32.04 -10.22 -18.64
N ALA A 696 -30.94 -10.69 -18.05
CA ALA A 696 -31.00 -11.60 -16.92
C ALA A 696 -30.17 -11.10 -15.73
N ASN A 697 -30.77 -11.22 -14.54
CA ASN A 697 -30.06 -10.99 -13.29
C ASN A 697 -30.10 -12.24 -12.40
N SER A 698 -28.93 -12.67 -11.93
CA SER A 698 -28.80 -13.72 -10.92
C SER A 698 -28.07 -13.26 -9.66
N GLY A 699 -27.52 -12.05 -9.66
CA GLY A 699 -26.87 -11.45 -8.49
C GLY A 699 -27.90 -10.89 -7.49
N ASN A 700 -27.53 -10.84 -6.22
CA ASN A 700 -28.36 -10.27 -5.16
C ASN A 700 -28.38 -8.74 -5.24
N ILE A 701 -29.55 -8.15 -5.08
CA ILE A 701 -29.79 -6.71 -5.18
C ILE A 701 -30.18 -6.15 -3.83
N THR A 702 -29.46 -5.15 -3.34
CA THR A 702 -29.69 -4.60 -2.00
C THR A 702 -29.73 -3.07 -1.99
N ALA A 703 -30.79 -2.50 -1.44
CA ALA A 703 -30.80 -1.09 -1.07
C ALA A 703 -30.59 -0.90 0.44
N THR A 704 -29.74 0.04 0.81
CA THR A 704 -29.31 0.25 2.21
C THR A 704 -30.10 1.35 2.94
N LYS A 705 -30.87 2.20 2.23
CA LYS A 705 -31.60 3.33 2.81
C LYS A 705 -33.07 3.33 2.41
N GLU A 706 -33.98 3.68 3.34
CA GLU A 706 -35.42 3.83 3.07
C GLU A 706 -35.71 4.97 2.10
N SER A 707 -34.92 6.04 2.15
CA SER A 707 -35.06 7.20 1.28
C SER A 707 -33.73 7.96 1.16
N ALA A 708 -33.56 8.67 0.06
CA ALA A 708 -32.44 9.58 -0.13
C ALA A 708 -32.92 10.90 -0.77
N THR A 709 -32.19 11.97 -0.51
CA THR A 709 -32.38 13.23 -1.24
C THR A 709 -31.72 13.07 -2.60
N ILE A 710 -32.48 13.22 -3.65
CA ILE A 710 -32.01 13.24 -5.03
C ILE A 710 -32.14 14.69 -5.50
N ASP A 711 -31.09 15.20 -6.11
CA ASP A 711 -31.05 16.57 -6.67
C ASP A 711 -31.31 17.70 -5.65
N GLY A 712 -30.95 17.52 -4.41
CA GLY A 712 -30.99 18.58 -3.38
C GLY A 712 -32.38 18.98 -2.88
N ASN A 713 -33.49 18.59 -3.55
CA ASN A 713 -34.81 19.14 -3.28
C ASN A 713 -35.93 18.11 -2.98
N ALA A 714 -35.79 16.86 -3.33
CA ALA A 714 -36.82 15.86 -3.09
C ALA A 714 -36.31 14.62 -2.37
N LYS A 715 -36.96 14.25 -1.29
CA LYS A 715 -36.76 12.98 -0.62
C LYS A 715 -37.52 11.91 -1.41
N ALA A 716 -36.81 11.04 -2.11
CA ALA A 716 -37.38 9.92 -2.81
C ALA A 716 -37.21 8.62 -1.99
N GLY A 717 -38.20 7.80 -1.91
CA GLY A 717 -38.15 6.50 -1.27
C GLY A 717 -37.29 5.50 -2.04
N SER A 718 -36.89 4.44 -1.37
CA SER A 718 -36.14 3.35 -1.95
C SER A 718 -36.91 2.68 -3.09
N ARG A 719 -36.23 2.42 -4.21
CA ARG A 719 -36.82 1.75 -5.41
C ARG A 719 -35.85 0.67 -5.84
N VAL A 720 -36.19 -0.56 -5.55
CA VAL A 720 -35.30 -1.70 -5.71
C VAL A 720 -35.95 -2.73 -6.60
N GLY A 721 -35.30 -3.11 -7.68
CA GLY A 721 -35.86 -4.12 -8.60
C GLY A 721 -34.83 -5.13 -9.05
N GLY A 722 -35.25 -6.36 -9.25
CA GLY A 722 -34.37 -7.43 -9.74
C GLY A 722 -33.82 -7.13 -11.13
N ILE A 723 -34.50 -6.34 -11.93
CA ILE A 723 -34.06 -5.84 -13.24
C ILE A 723 -33.90 -4.31 -13.20
N VAL A 724 -34.96 -3.57 -12.83
CA VAL A 724 -34.95 -2.11 -12.88
C VAL A 724 -35.39 -1.52 -11.55
N GLY A 725 -34.61 -0.63 -10.95
CA GLY A 725 -35.01 0.08 -9.73
C GLY A 725 -36.17 1.02 -9.96
N PHE A 726 -36.09 1.88 -10.97
CA PHE A 726 -37.15 2.83 -11.35
C PHE A 726 -37.39 2.89 -12.87
N ALA A 727 -38.63 2.68 -13.31
CA ALA A 727 -39.02 2.76 -14.71
C ALA A 727 -39.99 3.92 -14.97
N TYR A 728 -39.56 4.92 -15.75
CA TYR A 728 -40.37 6.03 -16.21
C TYR A 728 -40.59 5.97 -17.71
N GLY A 729 -41.81 5.78 -18.20
CA GLY A 729 -42.13 5.84 -19.63
C GLY A 729 -41.42 4.82 -20.53
N SER A 730 -40.85 3.77 -19.95
CA SER A 730 -39.96 2.81 -20.62
C SER A 730 -40.57 1.41 -20.66
N THR A 731 -40.01 0.52 -21.48
CA THR A 731 -40.44 -0.88 -21.60
C THR A 731 -39.43 -1.81 -20.93
N VAL A 732 -39.89 -2.72 -20.11
CA VAL A 732 -39.15 -3.84 -19.51
C VAL A 732 -39.85 -5.12 -19.94
N ASP A 733 -39.24 -5.87 -20.84
CA ASP A 733 -39.87 -7.01 -21.48
C ASP A 733 -38.97 -8.24 -21.55
N SER A 734 -39.54 -9.42 -21.32
CA SER A 734 -38.85 -10.71 -21.47
C SER A 734 -37.52 -10.81 -20.66
N CYS A 735 -37.51 -10.19 -19.49
CA CYS A 735 -36.36 -10.23 -18.59
C CYS A 735 -36.54 -11.28 -17.49
N THR A 736 -35.43 -11.80 -16.97
CA THR A 736 -35.41 -12.83 -15.92
C THR A 736 -34.64 -12.38 -14.69
N ASN A 737 -35.22 -12.54 -13.50
CA ASN A 737 -34.52 -12.34 -12.24
C ASN A 737 -34.60 -13.61 -11.37
N THR A 738 -33.43 -14.15 -11.01
CA THR A 738 -33.30 -15.27 -10.07
C THR A 738 -32.56 -14.88 -8.78
N GLY A 739 -32.04 -13.63 -8.72
CA GLY A 739 -31.38 -13.11 -7.53
C GLY A 739 -32.34 -12.56 -6.49
N VAL A 740 -31.94 -12.58 -5.22
CA VAL A 740 -32.71 -12.02 -4.10
C VAL A 740 -32.74 -10.49 -4.23
N VAL A 741 -33.90 -9.90 -4.03
CA VAL A 741 -34.11 -8.45 -4.07
C VAL A 741 -34.52 -7.97 -2.68
N ALA A 742 -33.64 -7.25 -2.01
CA ALA A 742 -33.83 -6.79 -0.64
C ALA A 742 -33.82 -5.26 -0.53
N GLY A 743 -34.79 -4.74 0.22
CA GLY A 743 -34.82 -3.34 0.63
C GLY A 743 -34.74 -3.18 2.14
N PRO A 744 -34.69 -1.94 2.66
CA PRO A 744 -34.57 -1.67 4.10
C PRO A 744 -35.67 -2.22 4.97
N LYS A 745 -36.84 -2.54 4.40
CA LYS A 745 -38.02 -3.09 5.10
C LYS A 745 -38.35 -4.54 4.74
N GLY A 746 -37.50 -5.23 4.03
CA GLY A 746 -37.64 -6.64 3.67
C GLY A 746 -37.45 -6.94 2.20
N ASN A 747 -37.63 -8.21 1.84
CA ASN A 747 -37.44 -8.72 0.49
C ASN A 747 -38.66 -8.41 -0.40
N ALA A 748 -38.44 -8.46 -1.71
CA ALA A 748 -39.49 -8.31 -2.70
C ALA A 748 -40.50 -9.48 -2.63
N THR A 749 -41.77 -9.14 -2.73
CA THR A 749 -42.88 -10.14 -2.73
C THR A 749 -43.77 -10.02 -3.96
N GLN A 750 -43.54 -9.06 -4.83
CA GLN A 750 -44.35 -8.81 -6.04
C GLN A 750 -43.46 -8.35 -7.21
N GLU A 751 -43.97 -8.50 -8.43
CA GLU A 751 -43.23 -8.17 -9.65
C GLU A 751 -42.81 -6.69 -9.70
N TYR A 752 -43.74 -5.78 -9.39
CA TYR A 752 -43.47 -4.32 -9.37
C TYR A 752 -44.46 -3.58 -8.47
N HIS A 753 -44.10 -2.32 -8.13
CA HIS A 753 -44.99 -1.34 -7.50
C HIS A 753 -45.43 -0.28 -8.49
N SER A 754 -46.70 0.08 -8.50
CA SER A 754 -47.26 1.16 -9.32
C SER A 754 -47.85 2.32 -8.49
N ALA A 755 -48.02 2.12 -7.20
CA ALA A 755 -48.32 3.18 -6.24
C ALA A 755 -47.06 3.57 -5.51
N SER A 756 -46.83 4.88 -5.29
CA SER A 756 -45.65 5.40 -4.56
C SER A 756 -45.80 5.11 -3.06
N THR A 757 -45.64 3.86 -2.68
CA THR A 757 -45.41 3.48 -1.29
C THR A 757 -43.92 3.46 -1.05
N ASP A 758 -43.40 4.16 -0.06
CA ASP A 758 -41.98 4.15 0.29
C ASP A 758 -41.73 3.12 1.40
N PRO A 759 -40.75 2.23 1.23
CA PRO A 759 -39.95 1.87 0.04
C PRO A 759 -40.66 0.89 -0.90
N CYS A 760 -40.36 0.92 -2.19
CA CYS A 760 -40.83 0.02 -3.23
C CYS A 760 -39.77 -1.03 -3.58
N VAL A 761 -40.08 -2.31 -3.33
CA VAL A 761 -39.16 -3.44 -3.62
C VAL A 761 -39.90 -4.45 -4.49
N GLY A 762 -39.48 -4.61 -5.75
CA GLY A 762 -40.15 -5.49 -6.73
C GLY A 762 -39.18 -6.54 -7.29
N LEU A 763 -39.67 -7.73 -7.57
CA LEU A 763 -38.89 -8.84 -8.11
C LEU A 763 -38.33 -8.55 -9.51
N ILE A 764 -38.99 -7.70 -10.28
CA ILE A 764 -38.57 -7.21 -11.60
C ILE A 764 -38.35 -5.69 -11.56
N VAL A 765 -39.35 -4.89 -11.19
CA VAL A 765 -39.25 -3.43 -11.19
C VAL A 765 -39.63 -2.90 -9.81
N GLY A 766 -38.73 -2.11 -9.19
CA GLY A 766 -39.02 -1.52 -7.89
C GLY A 766 -40.24 -0.61 -7.94
N TYR A 767 -40.23 0.40 -8.81
CA TYR A 767 -41.38 1.27 -9.05
C TYR A 767 -41.52 1.62 -10.52
N LYS A 768 -42.71 1.49 -11.08
CA LYS A 768 -43.02 1.95 -12.44
C LYS A 768 -44.10 3.02 -12.45
N THR A 769 -43.96 3.98 -13.36
CA THR A 769 -45.02 4.95 -13.65
C THR A 769 -46.11 4.33 -14.53
N THR A 770 -47.27 5.03 -14.65
CA THR A 770 -48.36 4.60 -15.54
C THR A 770 -47.99 4.55 -17.02
N LYS A 771 -46.92 5.28 -17.42
CA LYS A 771 -46.42 5.29 -18.80
C LYS A 771 -45.47 4.13 -19.09
N ALA A 772 -44.97 3.40 -18.07
CA ALA A 772 -44.02 2.31 -18.25
C ALA A 772 -44.75 0.97 -18.48
N THR A 773 -44.23 0.16 -19.41
CA THR A 773 -44.73 -1.19 -19.74
C THR A 773 -43.80 -2.23 -19.12
N VAL A 774 -44.36 -3.22 -18.42
CA VAL A 774 -43.64 -4.36 -17.84
C VAL A 774 -44.37 -5.62 -18.24
N THR A 775 -43.72 -6.47 -19.08
CA THR A 775 -44.38 -7.61 -19.72
C THR A 775 -43.45 -8.80 -19.86
N ASN A 776 -44.03 -10.00 -19.90
CA ASN A 776 -43.35 -11.28 -20.22
C ASN A 776 -42.09 -11.59 -19.35
N ASN A 777 -41.97 -11.00 -18.17
CA ASN A 777 -40.83 -11.21 -17.31
C ASN A 777 -40.97 -12.47 -16.45
N THR A 778 -39.88 -13.08 -16.07
CA THR A 778 -39.84 -14.24 -15.19
C THR A 778 -39.03 -13.95 -13.93
N PHE A 779 -39.40 -14.54 -12.81
CA PHE A 779 -38.70 -14.37 -11.55
C PHE A 779 -38.87 -15.58 -10.64
N GLU A 780 -37.88 -15.80 -9.76
CA GLU A 780 -38.02 -16.77 -8.68
C GLU A 780 -38.49 -16.05 -7.40
N THR A 781 -39.40 -16.71 -6.67
CA THR A 781 -39.80 -16.31 -5.30
C THR A 781 -39.18 -17.31 -4.34
N GLU A 782 -38.42 -16.86 -3.34
CA GLU A 782 -38.01 -17.73 -2.25
C GLU A 782 -39.16 -18.36 -1.49
#